data_82a966fbcdded34873455c5e40683b05
#
_entry.id   82a966fbcdded34873455c5e40683b05
#
_cell.length_a   1.000
_cell.length_b   1.000
_cell.length_c   1.000
_cell.angle_alpha   90.00
_cell.angle_beta   90.00
_cell.angle_gamma   90.00
#
_symmetry.space_group_name_H-M   'P 1'
#
loop_
_entity.id
_entity.type
_entity.pdbx_description
1 polymer ?
#
loop_
_entity_poly.entity_id
_entity_poly.type
_entity_poly.pdbx_seq_one_letter_code
_entity_poly.pdbx_strand_id
1 'polypeptide(L)'
;MKKRFIVILLMFFAVFLTAKEYKILGKYDLRERKDISIELPDVPEGYKPILCFTARLHNYGVTGWTQAVFVQANGRIVTGAYLLNKPVRPKTASGHLEVYIARHGFLLPYSYDFTSANLPGSPLQKMLKPIEPYDFYNFELDLSDFVKKGKNTIAWIPRSPLGKTYIIFDKAYITFKPISAYKKFLAPVGELPVMVPEEPLKNAIEIKSSKIPLVINHQGKQWNIASKFSTPDGKWVTGSNAYFTHKREVKKLAEMVMVSDTFTNMTADNLPIMQRHEIVIPDGKRKFVLAGVEKNIGNVENKFNCTSYGSANGSGVGMYPMNTEFQAHACNYIDKNILGLADNQMVLPPRGQITQQFVVVPTKRADYWQFVNAVRRQIGANFTLERADMGFAPVWGDKEWPDEKLRQLAELKGVNSFSLDTWGVMGHGEFDRKSPKLEIMRQAMLRFRRLFPGKKIGIYYHSQLIAAKDFKPYYEDRIIGKDGKPVTYYGSKDPIFFTTLTNTTGRLFEARLKMFMDMGIDAIFWDETGFSRVPYHYGKPWDGISGDIDPKTHKISKLKSSILLLQEPWKLKMMKMMRDRNISFTGNCGLSGGMLKMKFSTMAETDVLSNCTEMALWSPLQFGDYTSGKETMESMCRAMHSGLDYGCLYIWPSARLPRTPISQQYKCLATYMYPATPIELREGMVFARERILTNRSGLFGWNDNSKHEVRVFNEKGREQENFKAPFIERNGKTYTEIRIPAGWAAVIIRKGK
;
A
#
# COMPACT_ATOMS: atom_id res chain seq x y z
N MET A 1 20.44 -47.13 32.43
CA MET A 1 20.27 -45.94 33.27
C MET A 1 21.19 -44.77 32.89
N LYS A 2 22.51 -44.95 32.67
CA LYS A 2 23.43 -43.83 32.33
C LYS A 2 23.09 -43.00 31.09
N LYS A 3 22.60 -43.61 29.99
CA LYS A 3 22.21 -42.84 28.77
C LYS A 3 20.97 -41.94 28.94
N ARG A 4 20.01 -42.34 29.82
CA ARG A 4 18.84 -41.46 30.06
C ARG A 4 19.18 -40.26 30.98
N PHE A 5 20.14 -40.43 31.90
CA PHE A 5 20.58 -39.34 32.74
C PHE A 5 21.36 -38.25 31.97
N ILE A 6 22.15 -38.64 30.95
CA ILE A 6 22.88 -37.68 30.10
C ILE A 6 21.93 -36.88 29.23
N VAL A 7 20.88 -37.53 28.70
CA VAL A 7 19.86 -36.81 27.88
C VAL A 7 19.03 -35.83 28.73
N ILE A 8 18.69 -36.21 29.96
CA ILE A 8 17.95 -35.33 30.89
C ILE A 8 18.87 -34.18 31.33
N LEU A 9 20.17 -34.42 31.60
CA LEU A 9 21.11 -33.38 31.96
C LEU A 9 21.39 -32.41 30.81
N LEU A 10 21.46 -32.90 29.58
CA LEU A 10 21.58 -32.06 28.37
C LEU A 10 20.30 -31.25 28.09
N MET A 11 19.11 -31.84 28.35
CA MET A 11 17.86 -31.08 28.28
C MET A 11 17.77 -29.99 29.38
N PHE A 12 18.21 -30.30 30.62
CA PHE A 12 18.25 -29.28 31.68
C PHE A 12 19.24 -28.16 31.37
N PHE A 13 20.42 -28.49 30.83
CA PHE A 13 21.41 -27.48 30.43
C PHE A 13 20.90 -26.63 29.25
N ALA A 14 20.20 -27.24 28.29
CA ALA A 14 19.57 -26.52 27.17
C ALA A 14 18.46 -25.60 27.68
N VAL A 15 17.63 -26.03 28.62
CA VAL A 15 16.56 -25.22 29.22
C VAL A 15 17.12 -24.04 30.01
N PHE A 16 18.23 -24.18 30.71
CA PHE A 16 18.88 -23.08 31.42
C PHE A 16 19.54 -22.06 30.49
N LEU A 17 20.11 -22.50 29.35
CA LEU A 17 20.66 -21.60 28.31
C LEU A 17 19.59 -20.83 27.55
N THR A 18 18.41 -21.44 27.38
CA THR A 18 17.31 -20.88 26.58
C THR A 18 16.46 -19.84 27.30
N ALA A 19 16.40 -19.91 28.63
CA ALA A 19 15.73 -18.91 29.47
C ALA A 19 16.61 -17.69 29.77
N LYS A 20 17.91 -17.74 29.40
CA LYS A 20 18.85 -16.65 29.68
C LYS A 20 18.61 -15.48 28.75
N GLU A 21 18.35 -14.32 29.32
CA GLU A 21 18.29 -13.05 28.60
C GLU A 21 19.71 -12.42 28.55
N TYR A 22 20.22 -12.24 27.35
CA TYR A 22 21.43 -11.50 27.09
C TYR A 22 21.06 -10.03 26.96
N LYS A 23 21.12 -9.31 28.08
CA LYS A 23 20.64 -7.93 28.17
C LYS A 23 21.49 -7.01 27.30
N ILE A 24 20.80 -6.17 26.51
CA ILE A 24 21.40 -5.17 25.62
C ILE A 24 21.15 -3.76 26.16
N LEU A 25 19.88 -3.40 26.38
CA LEU A 25 19.45 -2.11 26.91
C LEU A 25 18.46 -2.31 28.05
N GLY A 26 18.57 -1.47 29.09
CA GLY A 26 17.46 -1.20 30.00
C GLY A 26 16.64 -0.01 29.51
N LYS A 27 16.07 0.75 30.42
CA LYS A 27 15.41 2.03 30.11
C LYS A 27 16.42 2.98 29.47
N TYR A 28 16.11 3.46 28.26
CA TYR A 28 17.03 4.29 27.49
C TYR A 28 16.28 5.19 26.50
N ASP A 29 16.69 6.45 26.43
CA ASP A 29 16.18 7.42 25.48
C ASP A 29 17.11 7.48 24.26
N LEU A 30 16.68 6.91 23.15
CA LEU A 30 17.45 6.92 21.91
C LEU A 30 17.23 8.23 21.16
N ARG A 31 18.26 9.06 21.08
CA ARG A 31 18.29 10.34 20.35
C ARG A 31 19.20 10.31 19.14
N GLU A 32 20.22 9.48 19.21
CA GLU A 32 21.24 9.29 18.18
C GLU A 32 21.58 7.81 18.07
N ARG A 33 22.48 7.45 17.16
CA ARG A 33 22.95 6.08 16.99
C ARG A 33 23.58 5.56 18.30
N LYS A 34 23.16 4.36 18.69
CA LYS A 34 23.71 3.63 19.84
C LYS A 34 24.20 2.26 19.41
N ASP A 35 25.50 2.02 19.52
CA ASP A 35 26.13 0.73 19.29
C ASP A 35 26.41 0.03 20.63
N ILE A 36 26.11 -1.27 20.72
CA ILE A 36 26.30 -2.08 21.93
C ILE A 36 26.92 -3.40 21.53
N SER A 37 28.02 -3.74 22.19
CA SER A 37 28.68 -5.04 22.07
C SER A 37 28.04 -6.05 23.02
N ILE A 38 27.83 -7.26 22.54
CA ILE A 38 27.29 -8.38 23.31
C ILE A 38 28.02 -9.66 22.98
N GLU A 39 28.28 -10.48 23.96
CA GLU A 39 28.88 -11.80 23.81
C GLU A 39 27.79 -12.86 23.83
N LEU A 40 27.73 -13.67 22.79
CA LEU A 40 26.74 -14.75 22.66
C LEU A 40 27.44 -16.12 22.59
N PRO A 41 26.90 -17.15 23.24
CA PRO A 41 27.31 -18.54 23.04
C PRO A 41 26.84 -19.07 21.69
N ASP A 42 27.15 -20.33 21.41
CA ASP A 42 26.55 -21.03 20.26
C ASP A 42 25.05 -21.09 20.41
N VAL A 43 24.35 -20.92 19.29
CA VAL A 43 22.89 -21.11 19.23
C VAL A 43 22.61 -22.60 19.35
N PRO A 44 21.83 -23.05 20.34
CA PRO A 44 21.49 -24.47 20.47
C PRO A 44 20.76 -24.99 19.24
N GLU A 45 20.98 -26.25 18.89
CA GLU A 45 20.26 -26.92 17.82
C GLU A 45 18.74 -26.87 18.05
N GLY A 46 17.99 -26.53 17.01
CA GLY A 46 16.54 -26.35 17.08
C GLY A 46 16.07 -25.03 17.70
N TYR A 47 16.99 -24.09 17.99
CA TYR A 47 16.68 -22.76 18.52
C TYR A 47 17.06 -21.64 17.55
N LYS A 48 16.46 -20.46 17.75
CA LYS A 48 16.79 -19.23 17.04
C LYS A 48 17.21 -18.14 18.03
N PRO A 49 18.22 -17.32 17.70
CA PRO A 49 18.57 -16.13 18.47
C PRO A 49 17.54 -15.04 18.15
N ILE A 50 16.78 -14.63 19.14
CA ILE A 50 15.71 -13.65 19.02
C ILE A 50 16.08 -12.37 19.75
N LEU A 51 16.09 -11.26 19.02
CA LEU A 51 16.16 -9.94 19.64
C LEU A 51 14.75 -9.51 20.06
N CYS A 52 14.56 -9.42 21.36
CA CYS A 52 13.35 -8.91 21.97
C CYS A 52 13.58 -7.47 22.42
N PHE A 53 12.70 -6.56 22.05
CA PHE A 53 12.75 -5.21 22.60
C PHE A 53 11.38 -4.58 22.70
N THR A 54 11.27 -3.63 23.63
CA THR A 54 10.07 -2.86 23.89
C THR A 54 10.38 -1.39 23.71
N ALA A 55 9.71 -0.73 22.82
CA ALA A 55 9.97 0.66 22.46
C ALA A 55 8.68 1.46 22.17
N ARG A 56 8.75 2.76 22.41
CA ARG A 56 7.74 3.74 22.03
C ARG A 56 8.36 5.03 21.52
N LEU A 57 7.57 5.82 20.81
CA LEU A 57 7.97 7.16 20.41
C LEU A 57 7.59 8.16 21.50
N HIS A 58 8.49 9.07 21.84
CA HIS A 58 8.20 10.29 22.60
C HIS A 58 8.22 11.48 21.65
N ASN A 59 7.14 12.28 21.67
CA ASN A 59 7.06 13.49 20.84
C ASN A 59 6.37 14.62 21.59
N TYR A 60 6.83 15.84 21.36
CA TYR A 60 6.34 17.04 22.02
C TYR A 60 5.17 17.74 21.32
N GLY A 61 4.61 17.16 20.32
CA GLY A 61 3.51 17.81 19.57
C GLY A 61 2.64 16.84 18.81
N VAL A 62 1.44 17.29 18.52
CA VAL A 62 0.51 16.58 17.64
C VAL A 62 0.97 16.81 16.21
N THR A 63 1.91 16.00 15.74
CA THR A 63 2.35 16.03 14.34
C THR A 63 2.23 14.63 13.78
N GLY A 64 1.65 14.49 12.61
CA GLY A 64 1.44 13.21 11.93
C GLY A 64 2.73 12.50 11.47
N TRP A 65 3.81 12.64 12.23
CA TRP A 65 5.10 12.03 11.92
C TRP A 65 5.24 10.69 12.59
N THR A 66 5.42 9.67 11.78
CA THR A 66 5.94 8.39 12.22
C THR A 66 7.46 8.46 12.20
N GLN A 67 8.08 8.02 13.28
CA GLN A 67 9.53 7.82 13.33
C GLN A 67 9.85 6.34 13.19
N ALA A 68 10.99 6.06 12.58
CA ALA A 68 11.48 4.71 12.47
C ALA A 68 12.73 4.51 13.33
N VAL A 69 12.80 3.36 13.96
CA VAL A 69 14.04 2.84 14.54
C VAL A 69 14.61 1.79 13.61
N PHE A 70 15.85 1.97 13.21
CA PHE A 70 16.61 0.95 12.49
C PHE A 70 17.41 0.12 13.47
N VAL A 71 17.44 -1.18 13.21
CA VAL A 71 18.25 -2.14 13.96
C VAL A 71 19.33 -2.68 13.03
N GLN A 72 20.58 -2.64 13.47
CA GLN A 72 21.69 -3.34 12.80
C GLN A 72 22.26 -4.40 13.73
N ALA A 73 22.60 -5.54 13.17
CA ALA A 73 23.40 -6.55 13.85
C ALA A 73 24.65 -6.83 13.01
N ASN A 74 25.81 -6.66 13.61
CA ASN A 74 27.12 -6.77 12.96
C ASN A 74 27.22 -5.93 11.66
N GLY A 75 26.72 -4.68 11.71
CA GLY A 75 26.74 -3.74 10.58
C GLY A 75 25.66 -3.97 9.51
N ARG A 76 24.89 -5.05 9.59
CA ARG A 76 23.83 -5.39 8.63
C ARG A 76 22.46 -4.98 9.18
N ILE A 77 21.62 -4.37 8.34
CA ILE A 77 20.27 -3.95 8.74
C ILE A 77 19.36 -5.16 8.92
N VAL A 78 18.71 -5.24 10.08
CA VAL A 78 17.64 -6.20 10.36
C VAL A 78 16.32 -5.56 9.96
N THR A 79 15.78 -5.97 8.84
CA THR A 79 14.54 -5.41 8.29
C THR A 79 13.29 -6.03 8.94
N GLY A 80 12.12 -5.46 8.65
CA GLY A 80 10.84 -6.01 9.09
C GLY A 80 10.53 -7.42 8.58
N ALA A 81 11.23 -7.90 7.57
CA ALA A 81 11.14 -9.28 7.10
C ALA A 81 11.56 -10.31 8.17
N TYR A 82 12.35 -9.88 9.15
CA TYR A 82 12.78 -10.71 10.29
C TYR A 82 11.86 -10.60 11.52
N LEU A 83 10.78 -9.82 11.42
CA LEU A 83 9.80 -9.68 12.49
C LEU A 83 8.99 -10.97 12.66
N LEU A 84 9.07 -11.57 13.85
CA LEU A 84 8.44 -12.85 14.18
C LEU A 84 7.06 -12.69 14.78
N ASN A 85 6.79 -11.56 15.41
CA ASN A 85 5.52 -11.26 16.04
C ASN A 85 4.86 -10.04 15.39
N LYS A 86 3.54 -9.98 15.44
CA LYS A 86 2.82 -8.72 15.28
C LYS A 86 2.91 -8.01 16.62
N PRO A 87 3.57 -6.84 16.72
CA PRO A 87 3.76 -6.19 18.01
C PRO A 87 2.44 -5.95 18.72
N VAL A 88 2.34 -6.46 19.96
CA VAL A 88 1.19 -6.23 20.81
C VAL A 88 1.39 -4.92 21.54
N ARG A 89 0.40 -4.08 21.50
CA ARG A 89 0.36 -2.79 22.16
C ARG A 89 -0.76 -2.76 23.20
N PRO A 90 -0.61 -1.98 24.28
CA PRO A 90 -1.68 -1.74 25.22
C PRO A 90 -2.88 -1.12 24.50
N LYS A 91 -4.07 -1.34 25.04
CA LYS A 91 -5.23 -0.58 24.62
C LYS A 91 -5.06 0.87 25.05
N THR A 92 -5.21 1.78 24.11
CA THR A 92 -5.38 3.20 24.40
C THR A 92 -6.84 3.50 24.62
N ALA A 93 -7.16 4.67 25.15
CA ALA A 93 -8.54 5.15 25.25
C ALA A 93 -9.21 5.26 23.86
N SER A 94 -8.43 5.38 22.82
CA SER A 94 -8.85 5.48 21.42
C SER A 94 -8.75 4.17 20.63
N GLY A 95 -8.28 3.07 21.22
CA GLY A 95 -8.15 1.76 20.60
C GLY A 95 -6.72 1.31 20.34
N HIS A 96 -6.48 0.55 19.30
CA HIS A 96 -5.17 0.02 18.96
C HIS A 96 -4.58 0.72 17.73
N LEU A 97 -3.32 1.16 17.84
CA LEU A 97 -2.52 1.63 16.73
C LEU A 97 -1.69 0.48 16.17
N GLU A 98 -1.49 0.43 14.87
CA GLU A 98 -0.61 -0.58 14.28
C GLU A 98 0.81 -0.06 14.13
N VAL A 99 1.77 -0.96 14.36
CA VAL A 99 3.17 -0.71 14.02
C VAL A 99 3.38 -1.15 12.59
N TYR A 100 3.87 -0.25 11.78
CA TYR A 100 4.22 -0.52 10.40
C TYR A 100 5.69 -0.89 10.28
N ILE A 101 5.98 -1.71 9.28
CA ILE A 101 7.33 -2.02 8.87
C ILE A 101 7.71 -1.01 7.80
N ALA A 102 8.71 -0.19 8.10
CA ALA A 102 9.26 0.74 7.12
C ALA A 102 10.43 0.09 6.38
N ARG A 103 10.79 0.71 5.29
CA ARG A 103 11.89 0.40 4.38
C ARG A 103 13.07 -0.35 4.99
N HIS A 104 13.60 0.17 6.06
CA HIS A 104 14.78 -0.37 6.76
C HIS A 104 14.61 -0.35 8.25
N GLY A 105 13.42 -0.05 8.74
CA GLY A 105 13.21 0.15 10.15
C GLY A 105 11.80 -0.16 10.59
N PHE A 106 11.59 -0.05 11.88
CA PHE A 106 10.31 -0.28 12.51
C PHE A 106 9.68 1.08 12.77
N LEU A 107 8.60 1.37 12.06
CA LEU A 107 7.82 2.56 12.32
C LEU A 107 7.14 2.42 13.68
N LEU A 108 7.37 3.42 14.51
CA LEU A 108 6.66 3.62 15.75
C LEU A 108 5.61 4.70 15.45
N PRO A 109 4.38 4.34 15.09
CA PRO A 109 3.36 5.31 14.82
C PRO A 109 3.06 6.07 16.09
N TYR A 110 3.19 7.35 15.98
CA TYR A 110 2.92 8.29 17.06
C TYR A 110 1.46 8.75 17.02
N SER A 111 0.99 9.00 15.82
CA SER A 111 -0.37 9.42 15.57
C SER A 111 -0.78 9.02 14.17
N TYR A 112 -2.06 9.09 13.93
CA TYR A 112 -2.60 9.06 12.59
C TYR A 112 -2.09 10.23 11.75
N ASP A 113 -2.27 10.14 10.44
CA ASP A 113 -2.16 11.29 9.59
C ASP A 113 -3.21 12.32 10.00
N PHE A 114 -2.76 13.36 10.69
CA PHE A 114 -3.62 14.43 11.21
C PHE A 114 -4.06 15.43 10.16
N THR A 115 -3.66 15.27 8.90
CA THR A 115 -4.17 16.16 7.87
C THR A 115 -5.69 16.10 7.78
N SER A 116 -6.28 14.94 8.01
CA SER A 116 -7.73 14.79 8.07
C SER A 116 -8.34 14.97 9.45
N ALA A 117 -7.60 14.64 10.49
CA ALA A 117 -8.03 14.94 11.85
C ALA A 117 -8.05 16.44 12.12
N ASN A 118 -7.29 17.24 11.36
CA ASN A 118 -7.34 18.69 11.34
C ASN A 118 -8.55 19.25 10.60
N LEU A 119 -9.40 18.40 10.01
CA LEU A 119 -10.72 18.84 9.59
C LEU A 119 -11.56 19.08 10.84
N PRO A 120 -11.80 20.35 11.21
CA PRO A 120 -12.50 20.68 12.43
C PRO A 120 -13.83 19.90 12.48
N GLY A 121 -14.12 19.14 13.57
CA GLY A 121 -15.32 18.35 13.84
C GLY A 121 -15.52 17.10 13.02
N SER A 122 -14.49 16.64 12.35
CA SER A 122 -14.54 15.26 11.86
C SER A 122 -14.85 14.35 13.06
N PRO A 123 -15.65 13.28 12.88
CA PRO A 123 -15.82 12.26 13.92
C PRO A 123 -14.49 11.77 14.47
N LEU A 124 -13.47 11.72 13.62
CA LEU A 124 -12.10 11.37 13.95
C LEU A 124 -11.47 12.29 14.98
N GLN A 125 -11.73 13.60 14.92
CA GLN A 125 -11.18 14.54 15.90
C GLN A 125 -11.71 14.28 17.32
N LYS A 126 -12.95 13.86 17.45
CA LYS A 126 -13.51 13.43 18.73
C LYS A 126 -12.94 12.10 19.20
N MET A 127 -12.70 11.17 18.29
CA MET A 127 -12.15 9.85 18.56
C MET A 127 -10.68 9.89 18.91
N LEU A 128 -9.93 10.86 18.38
CA LEU A 128 -8.48 10.97 18.58
C LEU A 128 -8.09 11.74 19.84
N LYS A 129 -9.00 12.53 20.42
CA LYS A 129 -8.72 13.32 21.62
C LYS A 129 -8.13 12.57 22.81
N PRO A 130 -8.49 11.31 23.08
CA PRO A 130 -7.90 10.56 24.17
C PRO A 130 -6.74 9.65 23.76
N ILE A 131 -6.04 9.87 22.65
CA ILE A 131 -4.86 9.08 22.34
C ILE A 131 -3.79 9.39 23.38
N GLU A 132 -3.55 8.40 24.21
CA GLU A 132 -2.31 8.34 24.97
C GLU A 132 -1.18 8.09 23.96
N PRO A 133 -0.33 9.08 23.68
CA PRO A 133 0.59 9.00 22.55
C PRO A 133 1.78 8.07 22.79
N TYR A 134 1.79 7.28 23.88
CA TYR A 134 3.03 6.70 24.36
C TYR A 134 2.94 5.23 24.72
N ASP A 135 2.18 4.44 23.96
CA ASP A 135 2.13 3.02 24.15
C ASP A 135 3.43 2.33 23.70
N PHE A 136 3.88 1.41 24.52
CA PHE A 136 5.01 0.55 24.18
C PHE A 136 4.60 -0.58 23.23
N TYR A 137 5.50 -0.87 22.29
CA TYR A 137 5.37 -1.97 21.35
C TYR A 137 6.46 -3.02 21.63
N ASN A 138 6.07 -4.29 21.64
CA ASN A 138 7.00 -5.41 21.82
C ASN A 138 7.36 -5.98 20.46
N PHE A 139 8.66 -6.09 20.20
CA PHE A 139 9.20 -6.63 18.95
C PHE A 139 10.00 -7.90 19.23
N GLU A 140 9.90 -8.87 18.35
CA GLU A 140 10.70 -10.09 18.30
C GLU A 140 11.30 -10.25 16.90
N LEU A 141 12.61 -10.14 16.78
CA LEU A 141 13.33 -10.23 15.52
C LEU A 141 14.22 -11.47 15.47
N ASP A 142 14.12 -12.24 14.40
CA ASP A 142 15.02 -13.35 14.10
C ASP A 142 16.41 -12.82 13.74
N LEU A 143 17.41 -13.14 14.51
CA LEU A 143 18.80 -12.78 14.26
C LEU A 143 19.64 -13.91 13.69
N SER A 144 19.06 -15.05 13.28
CA SER A 144 19.81 -16.24 12.82
C SER A 144 20.83 -15.95 11.72
N ASP A 145 20.52 -15.00 10.83
CA ASP A 145 21.40 -14.62 9.72
C ASP A 145 22.44 -13.53 10.10
N PHE A 146 22.38 -13.00 11.33
CA PHE A 146 23.11 -11.78 11.69
C PHE A 146 24.14 -12.00 12.79
N VAL A 147 23.87 -12.86 13.75
CA VAL A 147 24.73 -13.06 14.92
C VAL A 147 25.45 -14.40 14.87
N LYS A 148 26.58 -14.47 15.57
CA LYS A 148 27.42 -15.64 15.67
C LYS A 148 27.88 -15.83 17.10
N LYS A 149 28.51 -16.98 17.40
CA LYS A 149 29.23 -17.20 18.66
C LYS A 149 30.27 -16.11 18.86
N GLY A 150 30.42 -15.67 20.11
CA GLY A 150 31.38 -14.66 20.49
C GLY A 150 30.81 -13.25 20.37
N LYS A 151 31.70 -12.30 20.10
CA LYS A 151 31.37 -10.88 20.08
C LYS A 151 30.48 -10.49 18.91
N ASN A 152 29.35 -9.83 19.20
CA ASN A 152 28.43 -9.25 18.24
C ASN A 152 28.18 -7.78 18.59
N THR A 153 27.78 -6.99 17.60
CA THR A 153 27.42 -5.59 17.79
C THR A 153 25.97 -5.39 17.34
N ILE A 154 25.14 -4.85 18.24
CA ILE A 154 23.78 -4.42 17.93
C ILE A 154 23.74 -2.90 17.94
N ALA A 155 23.26 -2.29 16.86
CA ALA A 155 23.11 -0.86 16.74
C ALA A 155 21.64 -0.45 16.58
N TRP A 156 21.27 0.61 17.27
CA TRP A 156 19.98 1.25 17.20
C TRP A 156 20.16 2.63 16.57
N ILE A 157 19.38 2.93 15.53
CA ILE A 157 19.56 4.14 14.74
C ILE A 157 18.20 4.80 14.54
N PRO A 158 17.96 6.01 15.04
CA PRO A 158 16.76 6.76 14.70
C PRO A 158 16.84 7.24 13.25
N ARG A 159 15.70 7.32 12.56
CA ARG A 159 15.61 7.69 11.14
C ARG A 159 16.22 9.05 10.83
N SER A 160 16.09 9.99 11.73
CA SER A 160 16.66 11.33 11.60
C SER A 160 17.00 11.89 12.98
N PRO A 161 17.85 12.90 13.09
CA PRO A 161 18.04 13.64 14.33
C PRO A 161 16.69 14.11 14.84
N LEU A 162 16.29 13.63 16.01
CA LEU A 162 14.90 13.74 16.45
C LEU A 162 14.60 15.05 17.20
N GLY A 163 15.60 15.91 17.40
CA GLY A 163 15.41 17.15 18.15
C GLY A 163 14.78 16.90 19.51
N LYS A 164 13.56 17.40 19.72
CA LYS A 164 12.78 17.16 20.94
C LYS A 164 12.03 15.82 20.94
N THR A 165 11.99 15.11 19.80
CA THR A 165 11.38 13.78 19.65
C THR A 165 12.44 12.73 19.83
N TYR A 166 12.16 11.63 20.54
CA TYR A 166 13.09 10.52 20.74
C TYR A 166 12.35 9.21 20.94
N ILE A 167 13.08 8.09 20.88
CA ILE A 167 12.54 6.76 21.05
C ILE A 167 12.91 6.26 22.44
N ILE A 168 11.91 5.89 23.24
CA ILE A 168 12.09 5.34 24.57
C ILE A 168 12.09 3.83 24.47
N PHE A 169 13.18 3.20 24.95
CA PHE A 169 13.23 1.78 25.21
C PHE A 169 12.93 1.52 26.68
N ASP A 170 12.12 0.49 26.96
CA ASP A 170 11.98 -0.05 28.30
C ASP A 170 13.03 -1.13 28.55
N LYS A 171 13.18 -2.05 27.58
CA LYS A 171 14.20 -3.11 27.59
C LYS A 171 14.53 -3.60 26.19
N ALA A 172 15.75 -4.11 26.02
CA ALA A 172 16.16 -4.90 24.86
C ALA A 172 17.15 -6.00 25.28
N TYR A 173 16.95 -7.21 24.78
CA TYR A 173 17.77 -8.38 25.07
C TYR A 173 17.72 -9.38 23.93
N ILE A 174 18.73 -10.25 23.85
CA ILE A 174 18.70 -11.43 22.99
C ILE A 174 18.40 -12.65 23.88
N THR A 175 17.59 -13.56 23.38
CA THR A 175 17.33 -14.86 24.00
C THR A 175 17.25 -15.94 22.93
N PHE A 176 17.44 -17.20 23.30
CA PHE A 176 17.25 -18.31 22.39
C PHE A 176 15.88 -18.94 22.60
N LYS A 177 15.07 -18.93 21.55
CA LYS A 177 13.75 -19.54 21.58
C LYS A 177 13.69 -20.76 20.65
N PRO A 178 13.06 -21.86 21.06
CA PRO A 178 12.93 -23.04 20.22
C PRO A 178 12.11 -22.68 18.96
N ILE A 179 12.50 -23.23 17.81
CA ILE A 179 11.78 -23.03 16.55
C ILE A 179 10.32 -23.45 16.71
N SER A 180 10.05 -24.49 17.51
CA SER A 180 8.69 -24.95 17.84
C SER A 180 7.81 -23.91 18.56
N ALA A 181 8.41 -22.92 19.24
CA ALA A 181 7.66 -21.79 19.83
C ALA A 181 6.97 -20.95 18.75
N TYR A 182 7.48 -21.00 17.53
CA TYR A 182 6.93 -20.32 16.36
C TYR A 182 6.34 -21.36 15.41
N LYS A 183 5.23 -22.00 15.78
CA LYS A 183 4.54 -23.03 14.97
C LYS A 183 4.37 -22.64 13.50
N LYS A 184 4.24 -21.33 13.23
CA LYS A 184 4.16 -20.78 11.88
C LYS A 184 5.40 -21.02 11.01
N PHE A 185 6.54 -21.33 11.59
CA PHE A 185 7.77 -21.65 10.84
C PHE A 185 7.92 -23.14 10.50
N LEU A 186 7.01 -23.96 10.95
CA LEU A 186 6.98 -25.39 10.60
C LEU A 186 5.95 -25.60 9.50
N ALA A 187 6.28 -26.46 8.55
CA ALA A 187 5.29 -26.88 7.57
C ALA A 187 4.15 -27.61 8.31
N PRO A 188 2.88 -27.33 7.99
CA PRO A 188 1.75 -27.95 8.66
C PRO A 188 1.67 -29.45 8.41
N VAL A 189 1.24 -30.19 9.42
CA VAL A 189 1.01 -31.64 9.35
C VAL A 189 -0.51 -31.88 9.37
N GLY A 190 -0.95 -32.92 8.71
CA GLY A 190 -2.38 -33.29 8.62
C GLY A 190 -3.06 -32.81 7.34
N GLU A 191 -4.37 -32.79 7.33
CA GLU A 191 -5.16 -32.40 6.16
C GLU A 191 -5.03 -30.91 5.87
N LEU A 192 -4.83 -30.57 4.59
CA LEU A 192 -4.72 -29.20 4.13
C LEU A 192 -6.04 -28.72 3.53
N PRO A 193 -6.39 -27.42 3.72
CA PRO A 193 -7.58 -26.84 3.11
C PRO A 193 -7.42 -26.75 1.58
N VAL A 194 -8.54 -26.96 0.88
CA VAL A 194 -8.63 -26.73 -0.56
C VAL A 194 -8.67 -25.23 -0.82
N MET A 195 -7.73 -24.75 -1.65
CA MET A 195 -7.54 -23.34 -2.00
C MET A 195 -7.78 -23.17 -3.50
N VAL A 196 -8.98 -22.70 -3.83
CA VAL A 196 -9.41 -22.42 -5.20
C VAL A 196 -10.05 -21.04 -5.25
N PRO A 197 -10.11 -20.37 -6.41
CA PRO A 197 -10.88 -19.13 -6.56
C PRO A 197 -12.35 -19.35 -6.19
N GLU A 198 -12.92 -18.40 -5.47
CA GLU A 198 -14.34 -18.43 -5.10
C GLU A 198 -15.23 -17.90 -6.23
N GLU A 199 -16.33 -18.59 -6.46
CA GLU A 199 -17.37 -18.06 -7.34
C GLU A 199 -18.08 -16.87 -6.66
N PRO A 200 -18.19 -15.74 -7.37
CA PRO A 200 -18.88 -14.57 -6.84
C PRO A 200 -20.36 -14.87 -6.56
N LEU A 201 -20.87 -14.42 -5.42
CA LEU A 201 -22.28 -14.53 -5.07
C LEU A 201 -23.10 -13.46 -5.80
N LYS A 202 -23.33 -13.67 -7.08
CA LYS A 202 -24.11 -12.75 -7.91
C LYS A 202 -25.58 -12.74 -7.48
N ASN A 203 -26.17 -11.53 -7.49
CA ASN A 203 -27.61 -11.31 -7.27
C ASN A 203 -28.17 -11.76 -5.91
N ALA A 204 -27.32 -12.06 -4.92
CA ALA A 204 -27.72 -12.49 -3.59
C ALA A 204 -28.27 -11.36 -2.68
N ILE A 205 -28.30 -10.12 -3.18
CA ILE A 205 -28.73 -8.95 -2.42
C ILE A 205 -30.20 -8.64 -2.75
N GLU A 206 -30.99 -8.37 -1.73
CA GLU A 206 -32.34 -7.85 -1.83
C GLU A 206 -32.40 -6.43 -1.26
N ILE A 207 -32.94 -5.47 -1.99
CA ILE A 207 -33.17 -4.11 -1.51
C ILE A 207 -34.56 -4.07 -0.89
N LYS A 208 -34.62 -3.91 0.42
CA LYS A 208 -35.90 -3.80 1.19
C LYS A 208 -36.41 -2.35 1.22
N SER A 209 -35.51 -1.38 1.22
CA SER A 209 -35.82 0.05 1.13
C SER A 209 -34.72 0.77 0.38
N SER A 210 -35.06 1.58 -0.61
CA SER A 210 -34.15 2.47 -1.33
C SER A 210 -34.11 3.91 -0.75
N LYS A 211 -34.89 4.16 0.28
CA LYS A 211 -34.98 5.46 0.98
C LYS A 211 -33.79 5.64 1.95
N ILE A 212 -33.86 6.65 2.80
CA ILE A 212 -32.96 6.83 3.92
C ILE A 212 -33.72 6.43 5.20
N PRO A 213 -33.31 5.38 5.92
CA PRO A 213 -32.14 4.53 5.65
C PRO A 213 -32.35 3.60 4.42
N LEU A 214 -31.26 3.37 3.67
CA LEU A 214 -31.20 2.26 2.73
C LEU A 214 -31.17 0.95 3.52
N VAL A 215 -32.05 0.01 3.18
CA VAL A 215 -32.12 -1.30 3.84
C VAL A 215 -31.88 -2.40 2.82
N ILE A 216 -30.84 -3.19 3.06
CA ILE A 216 -30.51 -4.34 2.21
C ILE A 216 -30.52 -5.63 3.03
N ASN A 217 -30.93 -6.73 2.42
CA ASN A 217 -30.81 -8.07 2.94
C ASN A 217 -29.84 -8.87 2.07
N HIS A 218 -28.93 -9.60 2.70
CA HIS A 218 -28.01 -10.51 2.07
C HIS A 218 -27.93 -11.81 2.87
N GLN A 219 -28.43 -12.90 2.30
CA GLN A 219 -28.45 -14.22 2.94
C GLN A 219 -29.02 -14.21 4.36
N GLY A 220 -30.16 -13.55 4.53
CA GLY A 220 -30.85 -13.46 5.83
C GLY A 220 -30.28 -12.41 6.81
N LYS A 221 -29.19 -11.74 6.46
CA LYS A 221 -28.64 -10.63 7.25
C LYS A 221 -29.09 -9.30 6.69
N GLN A 222 -29.69 -8.48 7.54
CA GLN A 222 -30.12 -7.13 7.20
C GLN A 222 -29.06 -6.10 7.59
N TRP A 223 -28.81 -5.17 6.68
CA TRP A 223 -27.93 -4.02 6.87
C TRP A 223 -28.69 -2.74 6.63
N ASN A 224 -28.61 -1.79 7.57
CA ASN A 224 -29.24 -0.48 7.49
C ASN A 224 -28.16 0.58 7.32
N ILE A 225 -28.25 1.33 6.22
CA ILE A 225 -27.31 2.39 5.90
C ILE A 225 -28.02 3.73 6.10
N ALA A 226 -27.74 4.36 7.23
CA ALA A 226 -28.22 5.69 7.52
C ALA A 226 -27.39 6.72 6.74
N SER A 227 -28.05 7.78 6.28
CA SER A 227 -27.36 8.91 5.65
C SER A 227 -27.90 10.23 6.20
N LYS A 228 -27.02 11.18 6.42
CA LYS A 228 -27.37 12.52 6.89
C LYS A 228 -26.48 13.57 6.25
N PHE A 229 -27.03 14.76 6.02
CA PHE A 229 -26.40 15.86 5.32
C PHE A 229 -26.48 17.11 6.16
N SER A 230 -25.41 17.91 6.20
CA SER A 230 -25.40 19.14 6.97
C SER A 230 -26.05 20.29 6.20
N THR A 231 -26.60 21.23 6.96
CA THR A 231 -27.11 22.52 6.46
C THR A 231 -26.32 23.68 7.07
N PRO A 232 -26.26 24.87 6.41
CA PRO A 232 -25.46 26.00 6.88
C PRO A 232 -25.92 26.59 8.24
N ASP A 233 -27.12 26.25 8.69
CA ASP A 233 -27.69 26.64 10.01
C ASP A 233 -27.30 25.66 11.14
N GLY A 234 -26.36 24.74 10.88
CA GLY A 234 -25.82 23.85 11.89
C GLY A 234 -26.61 22.55 12.10
N LYS A 235 -27.63 22.25 11.28
CA LYS A 235 -28.46 21.06 11.43
C LYS A 235 -27.98 19.91 10.54
N TRP A 236 -28.44 18.72 10.85
CA TRP A 236 -28.32 17.53 10.03
C TRP A 236 -29.70 17.07 9.55
N VAL A 237 -29.84 16.84 8.26
CA VAL A 237 -31.09 16.45 7.58
C VAL A 237 -30.88 15.17 6.75
N THR A 238 -31.98 14.52 6.37
CA THR A 238 -31.95 13.27 5.60
C THR A 238 -32.48 13.43 4.16
N GLY A 239 -32.76 14.66 3.73
CA GLY A 239 -33.32 14.92 2.41
C GLY A 239 -33.29 16.38 2.02
N SER A 240 -34.10 16.74 1.01
CA SER A 240 -34.24 18.11 0.53
C SER A 240 -34.73 19.08 1.62
N ASN A 241 -34.30 20.34 1.53
CA ASN A 241 -34.60 21.40 2.49
C ASN A 241 -34.56 22.75 1.79
N ALA A 242 -34.57 23.86 2.55
CA ALA A 242 -34.55 25.22 1.98
C ALA A 242 -33.25 25.56 1.24
N TYR A 243 -32.13 24.85 1.52
CA TYR A 243 -30.81 25.16 0.97
C TYR A 243 -30.48 24.32 -0.28
N PHE A 244 -30.90 23.06 -0.31
CA PHE A 244 -30.63 22.15 -1.43
C PHE A 244 -31.76 21.17 -1.68
N THR A 245 -31.90 20.75 -2.95
CA THR A 245 -32.62 19.53 -3.28
C THR A 245 -31.68 18.34 -3.21
N HIS A 246 -32.21 17.21 -2.75
CA HIS A 246 -31.51 15.92 -2.70
C HIS A 246 -32.32 14.85 -3.42
N LYS A 247 -31.67 14.17 -4.35
CA LYS A 247 -32.27 13.02 -5.06
C LYS A 247 -31.37 11.82 -4.87
N ARG A 248 -31.89 10.71 -4.34
CA ARG A 248 -31.18 9.45 -4.20
C ARG A 248 -31.65 8.46 -5.27
N GLU A 249 -30.71 7.86 -5.96
CA GLU A 249 -30.93 6.71 -6.82
C GLU A 249 -30.16 5.51 -6.27
N VAL A 250 -30.82 4.34 -6.21
CA VAL A 250 -30.27 3.10 -5.70
C VAL A 250 -30.38 2.03 -6.78
N LYS A 251 -29.22 1.51 -7.19
CA LYS A 251 -29.14 0.49 -8.23
C LYS A 251 -28.53 -0.81 -7.67
N LYS A 252 -29.25 -1.90 -7.83
CA LYS A 252 -28.70 -3.23 -7.55
C LYS A 252 -27.71 -3.62 -8.66
N LEU A 253 -26.51 -4.02 -8.28
CA LEU A 253 -25.50 -4.61 -9.14
C LEU A 253 -25.31 -6.09 -8.77
N ALA A 254 -24.43 -6.80 -9.46
CA ALA A 254 -24.25 -8.24 -9.28
C ALA A 254 -23.89 -8.63 -7.83
N GLU A 255 -23.00 -7.87 -7.20
CA GLU A 255 -22.45 -8.19 -5.86
C GLU A 255 -22.57 -7.03 -4.85
N MET A 256 -23.22 -5.94 -5.23
CA MET A 256 -23.32 -4.72 -4.42
C MET A 256 -24.52 -3.88 -4.75
N VAL A 257 -24.74 -2.87 -3.94
CA VAL A 257 -25.74 -1.82 -4.21
C VAL A 257 -24.99 -0.52 -4.45
N MET A 258 -25.24 0.11 -5.60
CA MET A 258 -24.76 1.46 -5.92
C MET A 258 -25.77 2.48 -5.42
N VAL A 259 -25.28 3.48 -4.69
CA VAL A 259 -26.04 4.64 -4.25
C VAL A 259 -25.49 5.88 -4.95
N SER A 260 -26.37 6.67 -5.55
CA SER A 260 -26.06 7.95 -6.18
C SER A 260 -26.89 9.03 -5.50
N ASP A 261 -26.25 9.92 -4.79
CA ASP A 261 -26.87 11.08 -4.13
C ASP A 261 -26.56 12.34 -4.94
N THR A 262 -27.57 12.94 -5.53
CA THR A 262 -27.47 14.17 -6.30
C THR A 262 -27.96 15.35 -5.46
N PHE A 263 -27.13 16.36 -5.32
CA PHE A 263 -27.43 17.61 -4.61
C PHE A 263 -27.46 18.76 -5.58
N THR A 264 -28.47 19.63 -5.48
CA THR A 264 -28.53 20.88 -6.21
C THR A 264 -28.65 22.04 -5.23
N ASN A 265 -27.72 22.99 -5.29
CA ASN A 265 -27.72 24.18 -4.47
C ASN A 265 -28.88 25.10 -4.88
N MET A 266 -29.80 25.37 -3.99
CA MET A 266 -30.98 26.23 -4.23
C MET A 266 -30.73 27.70 -3.84
N THR A 267 -29.55 28.02 -3.29
CA THR A 267 -29.19 29.36 -2.81
C THR A 267 -28.43 30.17 -3.87
N ALA A 268 -28.25 31.45 -3.59
CA ALA A 268 -27.45 32.37 -4.38
C ALA A 268 -25.96 32.37 -3.96
N ASP A 269 -25.62 31.65 -2.89
CA ASP A 269 -24.28 31.58 -2.32
C ASP A 269 -23.64 30.20 -2.46
N ASN A 270 -22.33 30.11 -2.24
CA ASN A 270 -21.65 28.84 -2.11
C ASN A 270 -22.18 28.05 -0.91
N LEU A 271 -22.63 26.84 -1.12
CA LEU A 271 -23.33 26.02 -0.14
C LEU A 271 -22.44 24.89 0.39
N PRO A 272 -22.07 24.88 1.69
CA PRO A 272 -21.38 23.75 2.30
C PRO A 272 -22.34 22.61 2.63
N ILE A 273 -21.96 21.38 2.28
CA ILE A 273 -22.72 20.18 2.61
C ILE A 273 -21.75 19.08 3.09
N MET A 274 -21.73 18.81 4.37
CA MET A 274 -21.05 17.61 4.89
C MET A 274 -21.99 16.42 4.80
N GLN A 275 -21.43 15.24 4.56
CA GLN A 275 -22.19 13.98 4.43
C GLN A 275 -21.68 12.92 5.40
N ARG A 276 -22.60 12.07 5.85
CA ARG A 276 -22.32 10.87 6.65
C ARG A 276 -23.17 9.73 6.12
N HIS A 277 -22.51 8.61 5.84
CA HIS A 277 -23.16 7.32 5.55
C HIS A 277 -22.68 6.34 6.61
N GLU A 278 -23.60 5.80 7.39
CA GLU A 278 -23.30 5.10 8.64
C GLU A 278 -23.99 3.74 8.68
N ILE A 279 -23.27 2.71 9.09
CA ILE A 279 -23.79 1.37 9.32
C ILE A 279 -23.47 0.99 10.76
N VAL A 280 -24.51 0.59 11.52
CA VAL A 280 -24.32 0.03 12.86
C VAL A 280 -23.92 -1.44 12.69
N ILE A 281 -22.73 -1.79 13.14
CA ILE A 281 -22.26 -3.18 13.17
C ILE A 281 -22.82 -3.85 14.44
N PRO A 282 -23.57 -4.96 14.30
CA PRO A 282 -24.21 -5.62 15.43
C PRO A 282 -23.23 -6.03 16.54
N ASP A 283 -23.74 -6.23 17.73
CA ASP A 283 -22.96 -6.76 18.84
C ASP A 283 -22.45 -8.20 18.57
N GLY A 284 -21.35 -8.54 19.22
CA GLY A 284 -20.69 -9.84 19.07
C GLY A 284 -19.21 -9.69 18.72
N LYS A 285 -18.63 -10.71 18.08
CA LYS A 285 -17.24 -10.68 17.65
C LYS A 285 -17.10 -9.74 16.44
N ARG A 286 -16.83 -8.47 16.74
CA ARG A 286 -16.68 -7.40 15.73
C ARG A 286 -15.27 -7.33 15.21
N LYS A 287 -15.15 -6.96 13.94
CA LYS A 287 -13.92 -6.62 13.28
C LYS A 287 -14.16 -5.40 12.38
N PHE A 288 -13.28 -4.41 12.44
CA PHE A 288 -13.30 -3.24 11.57
C PHE A 288 -12.01 -3.17 10.78
N VAL A 289 -12.13 -2.88 9.49
CA VAL A 289 -10.99 -2.67 8.60
C VAL A 289 -11.21 -1.35 7.86
N LEU A 290 -10.29 -0.42 8.04
CA LEU A 290 -10.29 0.85 7.33
C LEU A 290 -9.05 0.95 6.47
N ALA A 291 -9.23 1.26 5.19
CA ALA A 291 -8.16 1.31 4.20
C ALA A 291 -7.24 0.08 4.23
N GLY A 292 -7.82 -1.11 4.41
CA GLY A 292 -7.08 -2.37 4.45
C GLY A 292 -6.40 -2.70 5.77
N VAL A 293 -6.52 -1.85 6.78
CA VAL A 293 -5.91 -2.07 8.09
C VAL A 293 -6.97 -2.33 9.14
N GLU A 294 -6.84 -3.45 9.85
CA GLU A 294 -7.74 -3.78 10.96
C GLU A 294 -7.52 -2.81 12.12
N LYS A 295 -8.59 -2.15 12.55
CA LYS A 295 -8.55 -1.10 13.57
C LYS A 295 -9.76 -1.13 14.49
N ASN A 296 -9.57 -0.68 15.72
CA ASN A 296 -10.64 -0.33 16.62
C ASN A 296 -11.03 1.14 16.49
N ILE A 297 -10.14 1.96 15.89
CA ILE A 297 -10.36 3.37 15.59
C ILE A 297 -9.99 3.63 14.16
N GLY A 298 -10.80 4.42 13.50
CA GLY A 298 -10.54 4.86 12.18
C GLY A 298 -9.77 6.15 12.13
N ASN A 299 -8.83 6.18 11.28
CA ASN A 299 -8.33 7.37 10.66
C ASN A 299 -7.83 7.05 9.31
N VAL A 300 -8.53 7.47 8.30
CA VAL A 300 -7.83 7.60 7.06
C VAL A 300 -8.40 8.77 6.32
N GLU A 301 -7.68 9.88 6.29
CA GLU A 301 -7.69 10.65 5.09
C GLU A 301 -6.96 9.84 4.07
N ASN A 302 -7.70 9.10 3.35
CA ASN A 302 -7.10 8.43 2.28
C ASN A 302 -7.27 9.25 1.03
N LYS A 303 -6.15 9.52 0.45
CA LYS A 303 -6.08 10.28 -0.77
C LYS A 303 -6.80 9.57 -1.92
N PHE A 304 -7.03 8.25 -1.84
CA PHE A 304 -7.65 7.48 -2.92
C PHE A 304 -8.33 6.18 -2.51
N ASN A 305 -8.25 5.79 -1.25
CA ASN A 305 -8.84 4.53 -0.79
C ASN A 305 -9.56 4.76 0.53
N CYS A 306 -10.83 5.05 0.44
CA CYS A 306 -11.70 5.17 1.61
C CYS A 306 -12.55 3.92 1.79
N THR A 307 -11.92 2.74 1.78
CA THR A 307 -12.62 1.51 2.13
C THR A 307 -12.98 1.50 3.59
N SER A 308 -14.26 1.34 3.88
CA SER A 308 -14.80 1.08 5.20
C SER A 308 -15.40 -0.31 5.21
N TYR A 309 -14.94 -1.20 6.09
CA TYR A 309 -15.48 -2.54 6.24
C TYR A 309 -15.68 -2.89 7.71
N GLY A 310 -16.84 -3.44 8.02
CA GLY A 310 -17.15 -3.96 9.34
C GLY A 310 -17.78 -5.33 9.26
N SER A 311 -17.49 -6.18 10.23
CA SER A 311 -18.08 -7.53 10.31
C SER A 311 -18.44 -7.89 11.74
N ALA A 312 -19.46 -8.73 11.88
CA ALA A 312 -19.85 -9.35 13.12
C ALA A 312 -20.55 -10.70 12.85
N ASN A 313 -20.38 -11.64 13.76
CA ASN A 313 -21.12 -12.92 13.73
C ASN A 313 -21.03 -13.66 12.38
N GLY A 314 -19.84 -13.66 11.79
CA GLY A 314 -19.53 -14.42 10.57
C GLY A 314 -19.93 -13.78 9.25
N SER A 315 -20.51 -12.56 9.23
CA SER A 315 -20.83 -11.80 8.02
C SER A 315 -20.28 -10.37 8.10
N GLY A 316 -20.21 -9.66 6.98
CA GLY A 316 -19.70 -8.31 6.96
C GLY A 316 -20.38 -7.43 5.92
N VAL A 317 -20.03 -6.16 5.95
CA VAL A 317 -20.47 -5.14 4.99
C VAL A 317 -19.38 -4.07 4.82
N GLY A 318 -19.16 -3.63 3.58
CA GLY A 318 -18.23 -2.56 3.29
C GLY A 318 -18.87 -1.43 2.50
N MET A 319 -18.26 -0.26 2.56
CA MET A 319 -18.59 0.92 1.75
C MET A 319 -17.34 1.43 1.03
N TYR A 320 -17.53 1.92 -0.19
CA TYR A 320 -16.47 2.49 -1.01
C TYR A 320 -16.99 3.60 -1.92
N PRO A 321 -16.35 4.79 -1.98
CA PRO A 321 -16.71 5.88 -2.89
C PRO A 321 -16.32 5.51 -4.33
N MET A 322 -17.22 5.70 -5.28
CA MET A 322 -17.06 5.19 -6.65
C MET A 322 -16.65 6.23 -7.68
N ASN A 323 -16.99 7.49 -7.47
CA ASN A 323 -16.62 8.56 -8.41
C ASN A 323 -15.54 9.48 -7.82
N THR A 324 -14.82 10.14 -8.69
CA THR A 324 -13.64 10.96 -8.32
C THR A 324 -14.00 12.09 -7.38
N GLU A 325 -15.15 12.71 -7.55
CA GLU A 325 -15.64 13.80 -6.72
C GLU A 325 -15.82 13.37 -5.26
N PHE A 326 -16.38 12.17 -5.04
CA PHE A 326 -16.48 11.64 -3.69
C PHE A 326 -15.12 11.17 -3.16
N GLN A 327 -14.32 10.49 -3.98
CA GLN A 327 -12.98 10.02 -3.58
C GLN A 327 -12.06 11.16 -3.15
N ALA A 328 -12.18 12.33 -3.79
CA ALA A 328 -11.37 13.51 -3.49
C ALA A 328 -11.58 14.05 -2.07
N HIS A 329 -12.74 13.81 -1.48
CA HIS A 329 -13.15 14.34 -0.18
C HIS A 329 -13.43 13.25 0.86
N ALA A 330 -13.59 12.01 0.41
CA ALA A 330 -14.05 10.93 1.28
C ALA A 330 -13.08 10.67 2.44
N CYS A 331 -13.64 10.42 3.59
CA CYS A 331 -12.94 9.84 4.72
C CYS A 331 -13.77 8.71 5.33
N ASN A 332 -13.10 7.76 5.94
CA ASN A 332 -13.75 6.67 6.67
C ASN A 332 -13.48 6.76 8.16
N TYR A 333 -14.38 6.20 8.95
CA TYR A 333 -14.25 6.26 10.40
C TYR A 333 -15.00 5.13 11.11
N ILE A 334 -14.66 4.96 12.38
CA ILE A 334 -15.40 4.13 13.33
C ILE A 334 -15.77 5.02 14.52
N ASP A 335 -17.03 4.98 14.94
CA ASP A 335 -17.47 5.56 16.19
C ASP A 335 -18.22 4.48 16.99
N LYS A 336 -17.59 3.93 18.03
CA LYS A 336 -18.08 2.79 18.80
C LYS A 336 -18.35 1.56 17.91
N ASN A 337 -19.61 1.32 17.57
CA ASN A 337 -20.05 0.25 16.68
C ASN A 337 -20.52 0.77 15.29
N ILE A 338 -20.36 2.04 15.04
CA ILE A 338 -20.72 2.65 13.76
C ILE A 338 -19.51 2.59 12.83
N LEU A 339 -19.72 2.02 11.67
CA LEU A 339 -18.81 2.11 10.53
C LEU A 339 -19.29 3.26 9.64
N GLY A 340 -18.40 4.21 9.34
CA GLY A 340 -18.76 5.41 8.60
C GLY A 340 -17.94 5.67 7.33
N LEU A 341 -18.61 6.26 6.34
CA LEU A 341 -18.02 6.91 5.17
C LEU A 341 -18.55 8.34 5.13
N ALA A 342 -17.67 9.32 4.96
CA ALA A 342 -18.05 10.73 5.06
C ALA A 342 -17.37 11.61 4.00
N ASP A 343 -18.00 12.74 3.71
CA ASP A 343 -17.40 13.89 3.05
C ASP A 343 -17.61 15.12 3.97
N ASN A 344 -16.53 15.82 4.31
CA ASN A 344 -16.56 17.01 5.15
C ASN A 344 -16.19 18.28 4.40
N GLN A 345 -16.13 18.23 3.06
CA GLN A 345 -15.45 19.24 2.27
C GLN A 345 -16.23 19.69 1.04
N MET A 346 -17.41 19.09 0.79
CA MET A 346 -18.19 19.44 -0.39
C MET A 346 -18.82 20.82 -0.25
N VAL A 347 -18.55 21.68 -1.23
CA VAL A 347 -19.12 23.02 -1.38
C VAL A 347 -19.66 23.18 -2.78
N LEU A 348 -20.94 23.49 -2.93
CA LEU A 348 -21.55 23.71 -4.24
C LEU A 348 -21.65 25.20 -4.56
N PRO A 349 -21.25 25.64 -5.77
CA PRO A 349 -21.46 27.01 -6.19
C PRO A 349 -22.97 27.33 -6.31
N PRO A 350 -23.36 28.61 -6.41
CA PRO A 350 -24.75 29.00 -6.63
C PRO A 350 -25.37 28.22 -7.78
N ARG A 351 -26.51 27.59 -7.52
CA ARG A 351 -27.25 26.75 -8.49
C ARG A 351 -26.47 25.56 -9.02
N GLY A 352 -25.28 25.25 -8.46
CA GLY A 352 -24.46 24.12 -8.82
C GLY A 352 -25.10 22.78 -8.43
N GLN A 353 -24.74 21.75 -9.16
CA GLN A 353 -25.19 20.38 -8.92
C GLN A 353 -24.01 19.42 -8.90
N ILE A 354 -24.08 18.41 -8.04
CA ILE A 354 -23.11 17.31 -7.97
C ILE A 354 -23.83 16.00 -7.68
N THR A 355 -23.27 14.91 -8.19
CA THR A 355 -23.67 13.55 -7.82
C THR A 355 -22.50 12.86 -7.13
N GLN A 356 -22.71 12.42 -5.90
CA GLN A 356 -21.78 11.60 -5.12
C GLN A 356 -22.20 10.13 -5.24
N GLN A 357 -21.24 9.24 -5.51
CA GLN A 357 -21.53 7.82 -5.71
C GLN A 357 -20.70 6.96 -4.77
N PHE A 358 -21.37 6.00 -4.12
CA PHE A 358 -20.71 4.97 -3.33
C PHE A 358 -21.41 3.62 -3.49
N VAL A 359 -20.70 2.56 -3.14
CA VAL A 359 -21.25 1.21 -3.10
C VAL A 359 -21.33 0.68 -1.68
N VAL A 360 -22.34 -0.15 -1.46
CA VAL A 360 -22.49 -0.97 -0.25
C VAL A 360 -22.35 -2.43 -0.68
N VAL A 361 -21.39 -3.12 -0.09
CA VAL A 361 -21.01 -4.49 -0.44
C VAL A 361 -21.13 -5.40 0.78
N PRO A 362 -22.24 -6.14 0.92
CA PRO A 362 -22.32 -7.16 1.96
C PRO A 362 -21.47 -8.37 1.60
N THR A 363 -20.89 -9.02 2.61
CA THR A 363 -20.09 -10.23 2.45
C THR A 363 -20.70 -11.42 3.18
N LYS A 364 -20.57 -12.60 2.59
CA LYS A 364 -21.06 -13.86 3.15
C LYS A 364 -20.31 -14.23 4.43
N ARG A 365 -19.02 -13.98 4.45
CA ARG A 365 -18.13 -14.22 5.58
C ARG A 365 -17.62 -12.91 6.16
N ALA A 366 -17.11 -12.93 7.38
CA ALA A 366 -16.39 -11.84 8.01
C ALA A 366 -14.99 -11.69 7.39
N ASP A 367 -14.94 -11.43 6.09
CA ASP A 367 -13.74 -11.42 5.27
C ASP A 367 -13.65 -10.14 4.42
N TYR A 368 -12.68 -9.30 4.76
CA TYR A 368 -12.40 -8.06 4.04
C TYR A 368 -12.05 -8.29 2.56
N TRP A 369 -11.38 -9.39 2.24
CA TRP A 369 -10.99 -9.68 0.86
C TRP A 369 -12.17 -9.97 -0.06
N GLN A 370 -13.28 -10.53 0.46
CA GLN A 370 -14.52 -10.65 -0.32
C GLN A 370 -15.03 -9.29 -0.78
N PHE A 371 -15.02 -8.29 0.12
CA PHE A 371 -15.37 -6.92 -0.20
C PHE A 371 -14.42 -6.32 -1.25
N VAL A 372 -13.10 -6.40 -1.05
CA VAL A 372 -12.08 -5.91 -1.99
C VAL A 372 -12.28 -6.53 -3.38
N ASN A 373 -12.44 -7.84 -3.46
CA ASN A 373 -12.60 -8.53 -4.74
C ASN A 373 -13.89 -8.14 -5.47
N ALA A 374 -14.98 -7.92 -4.76
CA ALA A 374 -16.22 -7.42 -5.36
C ALA A 374 -16.03 -6.02 -5.97
N VAL A 375 -15.39 -5.09 -5.22
CA VAL A 375 -15.07 -3.76 -5.73
C VAL A 375 -14.13 -3.85 -6.94
N ARG A 376 -13.07 -4.66 -6.88
CA ARG A 376 -12.12 -4.88 -7.99
C ARG A 376 -12.82 -5.36 -9.27
N ARG A 377 -13.76 -6.29 -9.15
CA ARG A 377 -14.55 -6.76 -10.32
C ARG A 377 -15.40 -5.63 -10.90
N GLN A 378 -16.03 -4.85 -10.05
CA GLN A 378 -16.88 -3.73 -10.47
C GLN A 378 -16.11 -2.62 -11.19
N ILE A 379 -14.93 -2.25 -10.71
CA ILE A 379 -14.11 -1.19 -11.32
C ILE A 379 -13.20 -1.71 -12.46
N GLY A 380 -13.21 -3.02 -12.73
CA GLY A 380 -12.41 -3.64 -13.79
C GLY A 380 -10.92 -3.71 -13.48
N ALA A 381 -10.54 -3.80 -12.19
CA ALA A 381 -9.13 -3.86 -11.75
C ALA A 381 -8.45 -5.21 -12.01
N ASN A 382 -9.18 -6.21 -12.50
CA ASN A 382 -8.66 -7.56 -12.77
C ASN A 382 -8.19 -7.69 -14.23
N PHE A 383 -7.25 -6.86 -14.65
CA PHE A 383 -6.61 -6.94 -15.97
C PHE A 383 -5.23 -7.57 -15.89
N THR A 384 -4.68 -7.97 -17.03
CA THR A 384 -3.40 -8.69 -17.09
C THR A 384 -2.22 -7.76 -16.85
N LEU A 385 -1.36 -8.13 -15.90
CA LEU A 385 0.01 -7.67 -15.81
C LEU A 385 0.88 -8.58 -16.65
N GLU A 386 1.48 -8.05 -17.69
CA GLU A 386 2.25 -8.86 -18.62
C GLU A 386 3.72 -9.00 -18.24
N ARG A 387 4.22 -8.16 -17.30
CA ARG A 387 5.65 -7.99 -17.12
C ARG A 387 6.07 -7.45 -15.76
N ALA A 388 7.33 -7.74 -15.42
CA ALA A 388 8.08 -7.01 -14.40
C ALA A 388 8.80 -5.83 -15.03
N ASP A 389 8.63 -4.64 -14.44
CA ASP A 389 9.28 -3.40 -14.85
C ASP A 389 10.53 -3.13 -14.02
N MET A 390 11.69 -2.94 -14.67
CA MET A 390 12.86 -2.39 -14.01
C MET A 390 12.78 -0.86 -14.04
N GLY A 391 12.43 -0.25 -12.93
CA GLY A 391 12.47 1.21 -12.77
C GLY A 391 13.88 1.75 -12.69
N PHE A 392 14.10 3.00 -13.13
CA PHE A 392 15.40 3.69 -13.11
C PHE A 392 16.54 2.89 -13.73
N ALA A 393 16.29 2.23 -14.88
CA ALA A 393 17.32 1.51 -15.59
C ALA A 393 18.45 2.46 -16.00
N PRO A 394 19.75 2.06 -15.86
CA PRO A 394 20.88 2.98 -16.01
C PRO A 394 21.01 3.49 -17.44
N VAL A 395 20.98 4.82 -17.59
CA VAL A 395 21.15 5.47 -18.86
C VAL A 395 22.60 5.41 -19.33
N TRP A 396 23.50 5.56 -18.39
CA TRP A 396 24.94 5.53 -18.67
C TRP A 396 25.43 4.08 -18.79
N GLY A 397 26.02 3.79 -19.93
CA GLY A 397 26.66 2.49 -20.17
C GLY A 397 28.05 2.46 -19.59
N ASP A 398 28.13 2.45 -18.29
CA ASP A 398 29.38 2.62 -17.59
C ASP A 398 29.91 1.31 -16.97
N LYS A 399 31.03 1.47 -16.27
CA LYS A 399 31.71 0.37 -15.56
C LYS A 399 30.83 -0.31 -14.51
N GLU A 400 29.82 0.37 -13.96
CA GLU A 400 28.92 -0.22 -12.98
C GLU A 400 27.88 -1.15 -13.60
N TRP A 401 27.44 -0.85 -14.84
CA TRP A 401 26.37 -1.56 -15.54
C TRP A 401 26.76 -2.00 -16.96
N PRO A 402 27.77 -2.87 -17.11
CA PRO A 402 28.09 -3.44 -18.41
C PRO A 402 26.92 -4.27 -18.94
N ASP A 403 26.85 -4.40 -20.26
CA ASP A 403 25.74 -5.06 -20.97
C ASP A 403 25.45 -6.47 -20.46
N GLU A 404 26.50 -7.25 -20.16
CA GLU A 404 26.38 -8.60 -19.64
C GLU A 404 25.70 -8.64 -18.25
N LYS A 405 26.09 -7.73 -17.35
CA LYS A 405 25.48 -7.61 -16.04
C LYS A 405 24.00 -7.26 -16.12
N LEU A 406 23.61 -6.39 -17.06
CA LEU A 406 22.21 -6.03 -17.30
C LEU A 406 21.41 -7.24 -17.82
N ARG A 407 21.96 -8.02 -18.75
CA ARG A 407 21.32 -9.24 -19.26
C ARG A 407 21.10 -10.26 -18.16
N GLN A 408 22.13 -10.55 -17.39
CA GLN A 408 22.06 -11.50 -16.27
C GLN A 408 21.02 -11.09 -15.24
N LEU A 409 21.00 -9.82 -14.87
CA LEU A 409 20.03 -9.31 -13.89
C LEU A 409 18.60 -9.41 -14.44
N ALA A 410 18.39 -9.03 -15.68
CA ALA A 410 17.07 -9.09 -16.31
C ALA A 410 16.55 -10.53 -16.39
N GLU A 411 17.42 -11.49 -16.74
CA GLU A 411 17.08 -12.90 -16.77
C GLU A 411 16.74 -13.44 -15.37
N LEU A 412 17.63 -13.23 -14.40
CA LEU A 412 17.45 -13.70 -13.02
C LEU A 412 16.14 -13.20 -12.39
N LYS A 413 15.67 -12.04 -12.80
CA LYS A 413 14.47 -11.41 -12.23
C LYS A 413 13.22 -11.50 -13.12
N GLY A 414 13.34 -12.07 -14.29
CA GLY A 414 12.24 -12.12 -15.25
C GLY A 414 11.82 -10.73 -15.75
N VAL A 415 12.75 -9.76 -15.76
CA VAL A 415 12.49 -8.41 -16.25
C VAL A 415 12.27 -8.40 -17.75
N ASN A 416 11.22 -7.75 -18.20
CA ASN A 416 10.89 -7.62 -19.61
C ASN A 416 10.39 -6.24 -20.03
N SER A 417 10.51 -5.27 -19.13
CA SER A 417 10.26 -3.85 -19.38
C SER A 417 11.26 -3.01 -18.57
N PHE A 418 11.72 -1.91 -19.17
CA PHE A 418 12.73 -1.04 -18.56
C PHE A 418 12.25 0.40 -18.62
N SER A 419 12.27 1.08 -17.47
CA SER A 419 12.07 2.54 -17.38
C SER A 419 13.43 3.20 -17.16
N LEU A 420 13.96 3.85 -18.17
CA LEU A 420 15.26 4.51 -18.11
C LEU A 420 15.27 5.64 -17.08
N ASP A 421 16.38 5.79 -16.36
CA ASP A 421 16.58 6.82 -15.34
C ASP A 421 16.76 8.21 -15.96
N THR A 422 15.67 8.83 -16.38
CA THR A 422 15.69 10.20 -16.86
C THR A 422 16.05 11.17 -15.74
N TRP A 423 15.72 10.85 -14.50
CA TRP A 423 16.02 11.71 -13.34
C TRP A 423 17.53 11.89 -13.14
N GLY A 424 18.30 10.83 -13.28
CA GLY A 424 19.77 10.88 -13.19
C GLY A 424 20.42 11.75 -14.28
N VAL A 425 19.77 11.90 -15.43
CA VAL A 425 20.29 12.67 -16.58
C VAL A 425 19.72 14.09 -16.64
N MET A 426 18.42 14.23 -16.36
CA MET A 426 17.64 15.41 -16.73
C MET A 426 16.90 16.02 -15.53
N GLY A 427 17.10 15.50 -14.33
CA GLY A 427 16.35 15.91 -13.15
C GLY A 427 14.84 15.71 -13.34
N HIS A 428 14.02 16.43 -12.58
CA HIS A 428 12.57 16.35 -12.69
C HIS A 428 11.98 17.14 -13.86
N GLY A 429 12.75 17.38 -14.95
CA GLY A 429 12.09 17.90 -16.12
C GLY A 429 12.71 19.05 -16.89
N GLU A 430 14.01 19.19 -16.97
CA GLU A 430 14.62 20.04 -17.99
C GLU A 430 14.61 19.34 -19.35
N PHE A 431 13.55 19.54 -20.12
CA PHE A 431 13.45 19.00 -21.47
C PHE A 431 13.29 20.10 -22.49
N ASP A 432 14.41 20.58 -23.01
CA ASP A 432 14.44 21.30 -24.27
C ASP A 432 14.78 20.29 -25.39
N ARG A 433 14.06 20.37 -26.54
CA ARG A 433 14.34 19.54 -27.71
C ARG A 433 15.80 19.72 -28.22
N LYS A 434 16.45 20.81 -27.87
CA LYS A 434 17.85 21.12 -28.18
C LYS A 434 18.83 20.64 -27.11
N SER A 435 18.34 20.05 -26.02
CA SER A 435 19.20 19.59 -24.93
C SER A 435 20.08 18.43 -25.39
N PRO A 436 21.41 18.48 -25.21
CA PRO A 436 22.29 17.34 -25.48
C PRO A 436 21.94 16.10 -24.62
N LYS A 437 21.23 16.31 -23.51
CA LYS A 437 20.75 15.23 -22.64
C LYS A 437 19.72 14.36 -23.33
N LEU A 438 18.94 14.89 -24.29
CA LEU A 438 18.00 14.07 -25.06
C LEU A 438 18.73 13.07 -25.96
N GLU A 439 19.88 13.44 -26.52
CA GLU A 439 20.67 12.50 -27.32
C GLU A 439 21.22 11.37 -26.46
N ILE A 440 21.65 11.66 -25.22
CA ILE A 440 22.07 10.64 -24.26
C ILE A 440 20.92 9.66 -23.99
N MET A 441 19.71 10.14 -23.76
CA MET A 441 18.53 9.30 -23.57
C MET A 441 18.23 8.45 -24.80
N ARG A 442 18.33 9.03 -26.00
CA ARG A 442 18.14 8.32 -27.26
C ARG A 442 19.15 7.21 -27.44
N GLN A 443 20.42 7.46 -27.18
CA GLN A 443 21.47 6.44 -27.25
C GLN A 443 21.24 5.31 -26.23
N ALA A 444 20.82 5.67 -25.02
CA ALA A 444 20.44 4.67 -24.02
C ALA A 444 19.26 3.81 -24.48
N MET A 445 18.22 4.40 -25.07
CA MET A 445 17.08 3.65 -25.63
C MET A 445 17.55 2.68 -26.74
N LEU A 446 18.39 3.15 -27.65
CA LEU A 446 18.95 2.29 -28.72
C LEU A 446 19.80 1.15 -28.16
N ARG A 447 20.62 1.42 -27.12
CA ARG A 447 21.37 0.41 -26.39
C ARG A 447 20.46 -0.65 -25.81
N PHE A 448 19.43 -0.26 -25.05
CA PHE A 448 18.51 -1.21 -24.41
C PHE A 448 17.70 -2.02 -25.44
N ARG A 449 17.29 -1.43 -26.56
CA ARG A 449 16.61 -2.16 -27.63
C ARG A 449 17.52 -3.24 -28.26
N ARG A 450 18.79 -2.92 -28.44
CA ARG A 450 19.78 -3.91 -28.92
C ARG A 450 20.01 -5.01 -27.89
N LEU A 451 20.09 -4.68 -26.60
CA LEU A 451 20.33 -5.65 -25.53
C LEU A 451 19.14 -6.55 -25.26
N PHE A 452 17.94 -6.00 -25.40
CA PHE A 452 16.69 -6.65 -25.02
C PHE A 452 15.64 -6.59 -26.13
N PRO A 453 15.88 -7.28 -27.25
CA PRO A 453 14.93 -7.29 -28.37
C PRO A 453 13.56 -7.81 -27.92
N GLY A 454 12.49 -7.13 -28.34
CA GLY A 454 11.12 -7.46 -27.97
C GLY A 454 10.68 -7.05 -26.58
N LYS A 455 11.57 -6.50 -25.73
CA LYS A 455 11.22 -5.92 -24.45
C LYS A 455 10.78 -4.46 -24.61
N LYS A 456 9.96 -3.97 -23.68
CA LYS A 456 9.51 -2.58 -23.68
C LYS A 456 10.55 -1.67 -23.05
N ILE A 457 10.88 -0.60 -23.76
CA ILE A 457 11.82 0.42 -23.28
C ILE A 457 11.07 1.72 -23.07
N GLY A 458 11.09 2.20 -21.86
CA GLY A 458 10.38 3.38 -21.41
C GLY A 458 11.26 4.34 -20.63
N ILE A 459 10.62 5.33 -20.07
CA ILE A 459 11.26 6.40 -19.30
C ILE A 459 10.55 6.66 -18.00
N TYR A 460 11.26 7.25 -17.04
CA TYR A 460 10.69 7.92 -15.89
C TYR A 460 10.08 9.27 -16.31
N TYR A 461 8.89 9.56 -15.83
CA TYR A 461 8.16 10.80 -16.09
C TYR A 461 7.54 11.36 -14.82
N HIS A 462 7.58 12.67 -14.67
CA HIS A 462 6.95 13.40 -13.57
C HIS A 462 6.22 14.62 -14.12
N SER A 463 5.02 14.94 -13.61
CA SER A 463 4.19 16.03 -14.17
C SER A 463 3.88 17.16 -13.18
N GLN A 464 4.64 17.27 -12.09
CA GLN A 464 4.39 18.27 -11.05
C GLN A 464 5.64 19.07 -10.68
N LEU A 465 6.81 18.67 -11.16
CA LEU A 465 8.08 19.34 -10.89
C LEU A 465 8.67 19.89 -12.17
N ILE A 466 9.12 21.13 -12.11
CA ILE A 466 9.79 21.82 -13.22
C ILE A 466 11.19 22.16 -12.73
N ALA A 467 12.19 21.49 -13.27
CA ALA A 467 13.59 21.78 -13.01
C ALA A 467 14.08 22.88 -13.97
N ALA A 468 13.47 24.05 -13.92
CA ALA A 468 13.89 25.20 -14.71
C ALA A 468 14.63 26.20 -13.80
N LYS A 469 15.64 26.86 -14.35
CA LYS A 469 16.32 28.00 -13.66
C LYS A 469 15.38 29.19 -13.46
N ASP A 470 14.38 29.34 -14.33
CA ASP A 470 13.36 30.38 -14.25
C ASP A 470 11.96 29.77 -14.22
N PHE A 471 11.29 29.88 -13.10
CA PHE A 471 9.92 29.44 -12.89
C PHE A 471 8.87 30.51 -13.24
N LYS A 472 9.27 31.75 -13.57
CA LYS A 472 8.32 32.85 -13.78
C LYS A 472 7.17 32.53 -14.74
N PRO A 473 7.40 31.86 -15.90
CA PRO A 473 6.31 31.50 -16.81
C PRO A 473 5.24 30.60 -16.20
N TYR A 474 5.52 29.94 -15.08
CA TYR A 474 4.68 28.93 -14.44
C TYR A 474 4.18 29.36 -13.06
N TYR A 475 4.47 30.59 -12.61
CA TYR A 475 4.17 31.02 -11.24
C TYR A 475 2.70 30.91 -10.85
N GLU A 476 1.80 31.14 -11.79
CA GLU A 476 0.36 31.04 -11.55
C GLU A 476 -0.13 29.59 -11.34
N ASP A 477 0.65 28.61 -11.82
CA ASP A 477 0.31 27.19 -11.73
C ASP A 477 0.92 26.50 -10.50
N ARG A 478 1.53 27.25 -9.56
CA ARG A 478 2.08 26.70 -8.32
C ARG A 478 0.97 26.28 -7.36
N ILE A 479 1.18 25.18 -6.70
CA ILE A 479 0.28 24.78 -5.60
C ILE A 479 0.48 25.74 -4.43
N ILE A 480 -0.59 26.38 -3.98
CA ILE A 480 -0.60 27.30 -2.84
C ILE A 480 -1.15 26.56 -1.62
N GLY A 481 -0.43 26.60 -0.53
CA GLY A 481 -0.82 26.05 0.75
C GLY A 481 -1.89 26.87 1.47
N LYS A 482 -2.41 26.35 2.57
CA LYS A 482 -3.44 27.01 3.38
C LYS A 482 -2.95 28.34 3.98
N ASP A 483 -1.64 28.48 4.17
CA ASP A 483 -0.96 29.69 4.64
C ASP A 483 -0.77 30.77 3.55
N GLY A 484 -1.23 30.49 2.33
CA GLY A 484 -1.08 31.39 1.18
C GLY A 484 0.30 31.32 0.48
N LYS A 485 1.20 30.45 0.94
CA LYS A 485 2.54 30.32 0.36
C LYS A 485 2.61 29.16 -0.65
N PRO A 486 3.53 29.25 -1.64
CA PRO A 486 3.78 28.11 -2.51
C PRO A 486 4.29 26.90 -1.74
N VAL A 487 3.74 25.74 -2.08
CA VAL A 487 4.22 24.46 -1.54
C VAL A 487 5.48 24.04 -2.29
N THR A 488 6.49 23.59 -1.55
CA THR A 488 7.75 23.11 -2.09
C THR A 488 7.93 21.60 -1.92
N TYR A 489 8.76 21.02 -2.77
CA TYR A 489 8.99 19.59 -2.81
C TYR A 489 10.01 19.15 -1.74
N TYR A 490 9.59 18.34 -0.76
CA TYR A 490 10.44 17.76 0.30
C TYR A 490 11.43 18.73 0.96
N GLY A 491 11.01 19.97 1.22
CA GLY A 491 11.87 20.99 1.85
C GLY A 491 12.93 21.59 0.90
N SER A 492 12.91 21.23 -0.38
CA SER A 492 13.66 21.94 -1.42
C SER A 492 13.11 23.35 -1.63
N LYS A 493 13.79 24.14 -2.47
CA LYS A 493 13.28 25.45 -2.92
C LYS A 493 12.35 25.31 -4.13
N ASP A 494 12.19 24.11 -4.67
CA ASP A 494 11.44 23.87 -5.90
C ASP A 494 9.94 23.83 -5.63
N PRO A 495 9.15 24.72 -6.22
CA PRO A 495 7.70 24.71 -6.05
C PRO A 495 7.08 23.51 -6.76
N ILE A 496 5.94 23.05 -6.23
CA ILE A 496 5.12 22.02 -6.87
C ILE A 496 4.04 22.72 -7.71
N PHE A 497 3.80 22.17 -8.90
CA PHE A 497 2.85 22.69 -9.88
C PHE A 497 1.66 21.75 -10.07
N PHE A 498 0.52 22.29 -10.47
CA PHE A 498 -0.62 21.50 -10.92
C PHE A 498 -0.78 21.65 -12.45
N THR A 499 -1.34 20.61 -13.06
CA THR A 499 -1.61 20.56 -14.51
C THR A 499 -3.11 20.60 -14.76
N THR A 500 -3.53 21.40 -15.76
CA THR A 500 -4.89 21.41 -16.28
C THR A 500 -4.86 21.37 -17.80
N LEU A 501 -6.01 21.20 -18.44
CA LEU A 501 -6.13 21.22 -19.90
C LEU A 501 -5.70 22.57 -20.52
N THR A 502 -5.74 23.65 -19.76
CA THR A 502 -5.59 25.03 -20.28
C THR A 502 -4.42 25.80 -19.70
N ASN A 503 -3.85 25.38 -18.55
CA ASN A 503 -2.77 26.13 -17.92
C ASN A 503 -1.41 25.92 -18.60
N THR A 504 -0.44 26.75 -18.25
CA THR A 504 0.89 26.75 -18.87
C THR A 504 1.67 25.49 -18.55
N THR A 505 1.59 25.01 -17.32
CA THR A 505 2.24 23.77 -16.87
C THR A 505 1.65 22.55 -17.58
N GLY A 506 0.32 22.49 -17.76
CA GLY A 506 -0.33 21.41 -18.52
C GLY A 506 0.15 21.33 -19.96
N ARG A 507 0.25 22.49 -20.64
CA ARG A 507 0.80 22.54 -22.01
C ARG A 507 2.26 22.10 -22.08
N LEU A 508 3.08 22.52 -21.12
CA LEU A 508 4.48 22.12 -21.02
C LEU A 508 4.63 20.60 -20.91
N PHE A 509 3.94 19.99 -19.95
CA PHE A 509 4.05 18.54 -19.72
C PHE A 509 3.42 17.71 -20.84
N GLU A 510 2.34 18.20 -21.48
CA GLU A 510 1.82 17.57 -22.70
C GLU A 510 2.86 17.58 -23.84
N ALA A 511 3.51 18.71 -24.07
CA ALA A 511 4.55 18.82 -25.10
C ALA A 511 5.76 17.90 -24.82
N ARG A 512 6.15 17.77 -23.55
CA ARG A 512 7.20 16.84 -23.11
C ARG A 512 6.82 15.39 -23.35
N LEU A 513 5.61 15.01 -22.96
CA LEU A 513 5.11 13.65 -23.17
C LEU A 513 5.08 13.32 -24.68
N LYS A 514 4.59 14.22 -25.51
CA LYS A 514 4.62 14.07 -26.99
C LYS A 514 6.03 13.88 -27.51
N MET A 515 6.98 14.67 -27.02
CA MET A 515 8.39 14.58 -27.42
C MET A 515 8.97 13.18 -27.10
N PHE A 516 8.70 12.63 -25.91
CA PHE A 516 9.14 11.27 -25.58
C PHE A 516 8.45 10.21 -26.43
N MET A 517 7.16 10.36 -26.69
CA MET A 517 6.45 9.45 -27.59
C MET A 517 7.02 9.48 -29.00
N ASP A 518 7.42 10.66 -29.49
CA ASP A 518 8.04 10.85 -30.82
C ASP A 518 9.47 10.26 -30.85
N MET A 519 10.16 10.14 -29.72
CA MET A 519 11.41 9.38 -29.59
C MET A 519 11.20 7.86 -29.69
N GLY A 520 9.96 7.40 -29.67
CA GLY A 520 9.60 6.00 -29.87
C GLY A 520 9.65 5.18 -28.58
N ILE A 521 9.32 5.74 -27.43
CA ILE A 521 9.19 4.96 -26.18
C ILE A 521 8.04 3.97 -26.26
N ASP A 522 8.18 2.83 -25.55
CA ASP A 522 7.15 1.79 -25.46
C ASP A 522 6.43 1.78 -24.09
N ALA A 523 7.00 2.48 -23.11
CA ALA A 523 6.49 2.50 -21.74
C ALA A 523 6.77 3.83 -21.04
N ILE A 524 5.99 4.13 -20.01
CA ILE A 524 6.20 5.25 -19.10
C ILE A 524 6.02 4.76 -17.67
N PHE A 525 7.00 5.09 -16.81
CA PHE A 525 6.82 5.11 -15.37
C PHE A 525 6.49 6.53 -14.95
N TRP A 526 5.24 6.77 -14.54
CA TRP A 526 4.77 8.09 -14.16
C TRP A 526 4.73 8.24 -12.64
N ASP A 527 5.68 8.99 -12.14
CA ASP A 527 5.80 9.24 -10.71
C ASP A 527 4.74 10.24 -10.21
N GLU A 528 4.28 10.02 -8.98
CA GLU A 528 3.19 10.80 -8.34
C GLU A 528 1.94 10.96 -9.22
N THR A 529 1.53 9.90 -9.89
CA THR A 529 0.42 9.93 -10.86
C THR A 529 -0.91 10.30 -10.22
N GLY A 530 -1.23 9.73 -9.07
CA GLY A 530 -2.54 9.90 -8.44
C GLY A 530 -2.70 11.29 -7.84
N PHE A 531 -1.70 11.76 -7.12
CA PHE A 531 -1.77 13.02 -6.38
C PHE A 531 -0.39 13.64 -6.20
N SER A 532 -0.37 14.91 -5.85
CA SER A 532 0.79 15.60 -5.33
C SER A 532 0.97 15.31 -3.84
N ARG A 533 2.14 15.65 -3.31
CA ARG A 533 2.46 15.62 -1.88
C ARG A 533 1.42 16.28 -0.99
N VAL A 534 0.69 17.26 -1.52
CA VAL A 534 -0.42 17.92 -0.85
C VAL A 534 -1.71 17.68 -1.60
N PRO A 535 -2.81 17.35 -0.91
CA PRO A 535 -4.08 17.05 -1.57
C PRO A 535 -4.82 18.29 -2.05
N TYR A 536 -4.52 19.46 -1.50
CA TYR A 536 -5.30 20.68 -1.75
C TYR A 536 -4.46 21.88 -2.15
N HIS A 537 -5.05 22.69 -3.05
CA HIS A 537 -4.58 23.99 -3.50
C HIS A 537 -5.53 25.09 -2.99
N TYR A 538 -5.00 26.13 -2.36
CA TYR A 538 -5.77 27.26 -1.81
C TYR A 538 -5.68 28.53 -2.65
N GLY A 539 -5.21 28.44 -3.89
CA GLY A 539 -5.19 29.50 -4.87
C GLY A 539 -6.30 29.38 -5.91
N LYS A 540 -6.08 30.02 -7.07
CA LYS A 540 -6.93 29.85 -8.25
C LYS A 540 -6.31 28.83 -9.21
N PRO A 541 -7.08 28.08 -10.00
CA PRO A 541 -8.54 28.09 -10.05
C PRO A 541 -9.16 27.32 -8.88
N TRP A 542 -10.43 27.59 -8.57
CA TRP A 542 -11.24 26.73 -7.70
C TRP A 542 -11.82 25.57 -8.51
N ASP A 543 -11.85 24.37 -7.94
CA ASP A 543 -12.40 23.17 -8.60
C ASP A 543 -13.94 23.14 -8.65
N GLY A 544 -14.58 24.10 -7.98
CA GLY A 544 -16.03 24.24 -7.99
C GLY A 544 -16.75 23.39 -6.94
N ILE A 545 -16.05 22.54 -6.18
CA ILE A 545 -16.71 21.64 -5.22
C ILE A 545 -15.98 21.43 -3.89
N SER A 546 -14.82 22.04 -3.69
CA SER A 546 -14.03 21.78 -2.49
C SER A 546 -13.92 23.02 -1.57
N GLY A 547 -14.04 22.79 -0.27
CA GLY A 547 -13.82 23.82 0.74
C GLY A 547 -13.52 23.25 2.11
N ASP A 548 -12.94 24.08 2.97
CA ASP A 548 -12.86 23.81 4.39
C ASP A 548 -14.19 24.23 5.04
N ILE A 549 -14.90 23.30 5.64
CA ILE A 549 -16.16 23.55 6.33
C ILE A 549 -15.92 23.44 7.84
N ASP A 550 -16.32 24.47 8.59
CA ASP A 550 -16.30 24.42 10.05
C ASP A 550 -17.41 23.47 10.54
N PRO A 551 -17.07 22.42 11.26
CA PRO A 551 -18.03 21.38 11.63
C PRO A 551 -18.93 21.73 12.80
N LYS A 552 -18.65 22.83 13.50
CA LYS A 552 -19.52 23.31 14.56
C LYS A 552 -20.58 24.25 14.00
N THR A 553 -20.16 25.11 13.09
CA THR A 553 -21.05 26.12 12.50
C THR A 553 -21.61 25.68 11.15
N HIS A 554 -21.07 24.62 10.55
CA HIS A 554 -21.37 24.13 9.19
C HIS A 554 -21.15 25.18 8.09
N LYS A 555 -20.33 26.20 8.35
CA LYS A 555 -20.04 27.28 7.40
C LYS A 555 -18.69 27.06 6.70
N ILE A 556 -18.58 27.62 5.51
CA ILE A 556 -17.30 27.62 4.76
C ILE A 556 -16.32 28.53 5.52
N SER A 557 -15.16 28.01 5.86
CA SER A 557 -14.05 28.78 6.41
C SER A 557 -13.07 29.22 5.34
N LYS A 558 -12.84 28.40 4.31
CA LYS A 558 -11.98 28.73 3.16
C LYS A 558 -12.31 27.84 1.96
N LEU A 559 -12.38 28.42 0.77
CA LEU A 559 -12.43 27.64 -0.46
C LEU A 559 -11.04 27.07 -0.78
N LYS A 560 -11.02 25.92 -1.38
CA LYS A 560 -9.82 25.21 -1.84
C LYS A 560 -10.16 24.33 -3.04
N SER A 561 -9.16 23.81 -3.69
CA SER A 561 -9.33 22.86 -4.81
C SER A 561 -8.63 21.55 -4.48
N SER A 562 -9.27 20.43 -4.76
CA SER A 562 -8.60 19.15 -4.76
C SER A 562 -7.65 19.07 -5.95
N ILE A 563 -6.38 18.78 -5.69
CA ILE A 563 -5.37 18.59 -6.76
C ILE A 563 -5.77 17.44 -7.69
N LEU A 564 -6.40 16.41 -7.13
CA LEU A 564 -6.94 15.30 -7.90
C LEU A 564 -7.94 15.78 -8.95
N LEU A 565 -8.95 16.57 -8.53
CA LEU A 565 -10.01 17.07 -9.40
C LEU A 565 -9.48 18.06 -10.44
N LEU A 566 -8.54 18.92 -10.07
CA LEU A 566 -7.92 19.85 -11.01
C LEU A 566 -7.14 19.13 -12.11
N GLN A 567 -6.42 18.08 -11.77
CA GLN A 567 -5.49 17.42 -12.68
C GLN A 567 -6.11 16.26 -13.47
N GLU A 568 -7.18 15.63 -12.99
CA GLU A 568 -7.74 14.43 -13.61
C GLU A 568 -8.09 14.60 -15.09
N PRO A 569 -8.77 15.67 -15.54
CA PRO A 569 -9.08 15.84 -16.97
C PRO A 569 -7.84 15.85 -17.86
N TRP A 570 -6.78 16.51 -17.40
CA TRP A 570 -5.51 16.54 -18.12
C TRP A 570 -4.83 15.17 -18.11
N LYS A 571 -4.77 14.50 -16.96
CA LYS A 571 -4.18 13.16 -16.84
C LYS A 571 -4.90 12.14 -17.71
N LEU A 572 -6.23 12.17 -17.77
CA LEU A 572 -7.02 11.31 -18.64
C LEU A 572 -6.70 11.54 -20.13
N LYS A 573 -6.52 12.80 -20.54
CA LYS A 573 -6.06 13.12 -21.89
C LYS A 573 -4.66 12.52 -22.18
N MET A 574 -3.73 12.64 -21.27
CA MET A 574 -2.38 12.06 -21.40
C MET A 574 -2.43 10.53 -21.48
N MET A 575 -3.18 9.90 -20.60
CA MET A 575 -3.37 8.45 -20.59
C MET A 575 -4.01 7.94 -21.89
N LYS A 576 -5.01 8.67 -22.41
CA LYS A 576 -5.59 8.34 -23.70
C LYS A 576 -4.58 8.43 -24.84
N MET A 577 -3.77 9.50 -24.87
CA MET A 577 -2.70 9.67 -25.87
C MET A 577 -1.69 8.52 -25.85
N MET A 578 -1.31 8.06 -24.67
CA MET A 578 -0.41 6.89 -24.50
C MET A 578 -1.05 5.62 -25.03
N ARG A 579 -2.31 5.36 -24.64
CA ARG A 579 -3.03 4.18 -25.08
C ARG A 579 -3.24 4.14 -26.60
N ASP A 580 -3.57 5.28 -27.20
CA ASP A 580 -3.79 5.40 -28.66
C ASP A 580 -2.51 5.09 -29.45
N ARG A 581 -1.33 5.23 -28.81
CA ARG A 581 0.00 4.88 -29.36
C ARG A 581 0.55 3.54 -28.84
N ASN A 582 -0.26 2.74 -28.17
CA ASN A 582 0.14 1.46 -27.54
C ASN A 582 1.32 1.57 -26.58
N ILE A 583 1.44 2.71 -25.90
CA ILE A 583 2.45 2.93 -24.87
C ILE A 583 1.88 2.43 -23.55
N SER A 584 2.60 1.53 -22.91
CA SER A 584 2.23 1.05 -21.59
C SER A 584 2.62 2.06 -20.50
N PHE A 585 1.96 1.91 -19.37
CA PHE A 585 2.06 2.86 -18.29
C PHE A 585 2.07 2.15 -16.94
N THR A 586 2.95 2.60 -16.06
CA THR A 586 2.94 2.23 -14.65
C THR A 586 2.92 3.50 -13.82
N GLY A 587 1.88 3.70 -13.03
CA GLY A 587 1.73 4.86 -12.16
C GLY A 587 2.26 4.59 -10.77
N ASN A 588 3.04 5.53 -10.22
CA ASN A 588 3.34 5.54 -8.80
C ASN A 588 2.17 6.18 -8.05
N CYS A 589 1.56 5.45 -7.13
CA CYS A 589 0.35 5.76 -6.37
C CYS A 589 -0.96 5.28 -7.00
N GLY A 590 -2.06 5.37 -6.22
CA GLY A 590 -3.42 5.03 -6.64
C GLY A 590 -3.96 5.94 -7.74
N LEU A 591 -4.92 5.43 -8.48
CA LEU A 591 -5.61 6.15 -9.54
C LEU A 591 -7.00 6.59 -9.06
N SER A 592 -7.49 7.73 -9.55
CA SER A 592 -8.87 8.18 -9.33
C SER A 592 -9.89 7.34 -10.11
N GLY A 593 -11.17 7.52 -9.78
CA GLY A 593 -12.27 6.80 -10.43
C GLY A 593 -12.28 6.90 -11.95
N GLY A 594 -11.95 8.07 -12.50
CA GLY A 594 -11.82 8.26 -13.96
C GLY A 594 -10.61 7.55 -14.54
N MET A 595 -9.45 7.66 -13.88
CA MET A 595 -8.19 7.04 -14.31
C MET A 595 -8.23 5.51 -14.26
N LEU A 596 -8.95 4.90 -13.30
CA LEU A 596 -9.12 3.45 -13.20
C LEU A 596 -9.71 2.81 -14.46
N LYS A 597 -10.61 3.52 -15.14
CA LYS A 597 -11.22 3.07 -16.40
C LYS A 597 -10.20 2.90 -17.54
N MET A 598 -9.02 3.50 -17.38
CA MET A 598 -7.94 3.39 -18.37
C MET A 598 -7.19 2.05 -18.28
N LYS A 599 -7.34 1.29 -17.21
CA LYS A 599 -6.74 -0.04 -16.96
C LYS A 599 -5.21 -0.05 -17.07
N PHE A 600 -4.57 0.89 -16.43
CA PHE A 600 -3.12 0.92 -16.31
C PHE A 600 -2.65 0.36 -14.98
N SER A 601 -1.44 -0.18 -14.98
CA SER A 601 -0.79 -0.70 -13.78
C SER A 601 -0.43 0.42 -12.81
N THR A 602 -0.49 0.13 -11.53
CA THR A 602 -0.01 1.01 -10.48
C THR A 602 0.98 0.29 -9.58
N MET A 603 1.88 1.05 -8.99
CA MET A 603 2.76 0.57 -7.95
C MET A 603 2.65 1.44 -6.70
N ALA A 604 2.91 0.85 -5.56
CA ALA A 604 3.15 1.58 -4.33
C ALA A 604 4.66 1.71 -4.12
N GLU A 605 5.17 2.93 -4.20
CA GLU A 605 6.52 3.22 -3.74
C GLU A 605 6.52 3.25 -2.22
N THR A 606 6.38 2.08 -1.63
CA THR A 606 6.30 1.95 -0.18
C THR A 606 7.06 0.72 0.27
N ASP A 607 7.65 0.86 1.41
CA ASP A 607 8.22 -0.18 2.24
C ASP A 607 7.35 -0.46 3.47
N VAL A 608 6.21 0.18 3.53
CA VAL A 608 5.17 -0.08 4.51
C VAL A 608 4.17 -1.04 3.88
N LEU A 609 4.35 -2.33 4.10
CA LEU A 609 3.55 -3.37 3.45
C LEU A 609 2.03 -3.19 3.65
N SER A 610 1.60 -2.66 4.80
CA SER A 610 0.19 -2.36 5.05
C SER A 610 -0.39 -1.33 4.07
N ASN A 611 0.41 -0.39 3.55
CA ASN A 611 -0.05 0.56 2.54
C ASN A 611 -0.35 -0.13 1.20
N CYS A 612 0.24 -1.30 0.97
CA CYS A 612 -0.05 -2.08 -0.23
C CYS A 612 -1.50 -2.54 -0.30
N THR A 613 -2.18 -2.70 0.83
CA THR A 613 -3.61 -3.04 0.86
C THR A 613 -4.46 -1.93 0.23
N GLU A 614 -4.02 -0.69 0.31
CA GLU A 614 -4.67 0.43 -0.37
C GLU A 614 -4.62 0.26 -1.89
N MET A 615 -3.50 -0.25 -2.40
CA MET A 615 -3.29 -0.43 -3.83
C MET A 615 -4.08 -1.61 -4.40
N ALA A 616 -4.47 -2.56 -3.54
CA ALA A 616 -5.22 -3.75 -3.96
C ALA A 616 -6.54 -3.44 -4.68
N LEU A 617 -7.10 -2.25 -4.51
CA LEU A 617 -8.32 -1.82 -5.18
C LEU A 617 -8.11 -1.32 -6.61
N TRP A 618 -6.93 -0.78 -6.92
CA TRP A 618 -6.73 0.04 -8.11
C TRP A 618 -6.35 -0.74 -9.35
N SER A 619 -5.47 -1.72 -9.20
CA SER A 619 -4.96 -2.51 -10.30
C SER A 619 -4.51 -3.86 -9.78
N PRO A 620 -4.09 -4.78 -10.65
CA PRO A 620 -3.25 -5.87 -10.20
C PRO A 620 -2.10 -5.28 -9.41
N LEU A 621 -2.06 -5.61 -8.13
CA LEU A 621 -1.24 -4.89 -7.18
C LEU A 621 0.24 -5.14 -7.44
N GLN A 622 0.99 -4.06 -7.48
CA GLN A 622 2.44 -4.11 -7.50
C GLN A 622 2.99 -3.25 -6.37
N PHE A 623 4.01 -3.71 -5.68
CA PHE A 623 4.82 -2.86 -4.86
C PHE A 623 6.27 -2.84 -5.37
N GLY A 624 6.88 -1.67 -5.35
CA GLY A 624 8.26 -1.51 -5.78
C GLY A 624 9.22 -1.88 -4.66
N ASP A 625 10.35 -2.42 -5.04
CA ASP A 625 11.49 -2.49 -4.17
C ASP A 625 12.19 -1.12 -4.19
N TYR A 626 12.20 -0.48 -3.06
CA TYR A 626 12.92 0.78 -2.92
C TYR A 626 14.07 0.56 -1.95
N THR A 627 15.18 0.07 -2.46
CA THR A 627 16.30 -0.23 -1.61
C THR A 627 17.23 0.97 -1.46
N SER A 628 17.74 1.13 -0.27
CA SER A 628 18.80 2.10 0.02
C SER A 628 20.19 1.62 -0.45
N GLY A 629 20.25 0.49 -1.15
CA GLY A 629 21.49 -0.15 -1.55
C GLY A 629 22.23 -0.88 -0.43
N LYS A 630 21.60 -1.06 0.73
CA LYS A 630 22.17 -1.81 1.87
C LYS A 630 21.48 -3.15 2.10
N GLU A 631 20.39 -3.43 1.37
CA GLU A 631 19.66 -4.67 1.50
C GLU A 631 20.34 -5.81 0.77
N THR A 632 20.20 -6.98 1.34
CA THR A 632 20.66 -8.21 0.71
C THR A 632 19.55 -8.76 -0.21
N MET A 633 19.93 -9.62 -1.16
CA MET A 633 18.98 -10.37 -1.97
C MET A 633 17.99 -11.15 -1.10
N GLU A 634 18.44 -11.70 0.02
CA GLU A 634 17.60 -12.46 0.95
C GLU A 634 16.56 -11.60 1.65
N SER A 635 16.92 -10.39 2.11
CA SER A 635 15.96 -9.48 2.76
C SER A 635 14.88 -9.01 1.78
N MET A 636 15.25 -8.79 0.53
CA MET A 636 14.30 -8.43 -0.53
C MET A 636 13.32 -9.57 -0.83
N CYS A 637 13.82 -10.81 -0.92
CA CYS A 637 12.96 -11.97 -1.11
C CYS A 637 11.98 -12.16 0.05
N ARG A 638 12.41 -11.96 1.29
CA ARG A 638 11.52 -12.01 2.46
C ARG A 638 10.43 -10.93 2.39
N ALA A 639 10.79 -9.70 2.02
CA ALA A 639 9.79 -8.64 1.83
C ALA A 639 8.78 -8.98 0.74
N MET A 640 9.24 -9.55 -0.38
CA MET A 640 8.39 -10.01 -1.48
C MET A 640 7.43 -11.12 -1.04
N HIS A 641 7.93 -12.13 -0.29
CA HIS A 641 7.08 -13.21 0.25
C HIS A 641 6.03 -12.66 1.23
N SER A 642 6.43 -11.73 2.10
CA SER A 642 5.50 -11.07 3.03
C SER A 642 4.51 -10.16 2.33
N GLY A 643 4.86 -9.60 1.18
CA GLY A 643 3.97 -8.78 0.36
C GLY A 643 2.71 -9.54 -0.08
N LEU A 644 2.79 -10.85 -0.23
CA LEU A 644 1.63 -11.69 -0.55
C LEU A 644 0.54 -11.64 0.53
N ASP A 645 0.86 -11.36 1.80
CA ASP A 645 -0.12 -11.18 2.86
C ASP A 645 -1.08 -10.00 2.57
N TYR A 646 -0.64 -9.08 1.73
CA TYR A 646 -1.40 -7.92 1.29
C TYR A 646 -1.88 -8.04 -0.16
N GLY A 647 -1.79 -9.22 -0.77
CA GLY A 647 -2.15 -9.46 -2.17
C GLY A 647 -1.21 -8.78 -3.17
N CYS A 648 0.02 -8.47 -2.76
CA CYS A 648 0.97 -7.73 -3.59
C CYS A 648 1.71 -8.63 -4.57
N LEU A 649 1.82 -8.17 -5.81
CA LEU A 649 2.82 -8.62 -6.77
C LEU A 649 4.01 -7.66 -6.75
N TYR A 650 5.18 -8.22 -6.92
CA TYR A 650 6.42 -7.48 -6.83
C TYR A 650 6.86 -6.97 -8.21
N ILE A 651 7.05 -5.67 -8.30
CA ILE A 651 7.71 -5.05 -9.44
C ILE A 651 9.19 -4.91 -9.12
N TRP A 652 10.04 -5.46 -9.98
CA TRP A 652 11.47 -5.38 -9.74
C TRP A 652 11.99 -3.95 -9.96
N PRO A 653 12.95 -3.59 -9.19
CA PRO A 653 13.24 -2.22 -8.84
C PRO A 653 14.14 -1.47 -9.77
N SER A 654 14.44 -0.29 -9.27
CA SER A 654 15.39 0.62 -9.87
C SER A 654 16.79 0.00 -9.98
N ALA A 655 17.51 0.38 -11.00
CA ALA A 655 18.93 0.06 -11.19
C ALA A 655 19.85 0.70 -10.14
N ARG A 656 19.31 1.53 -9.26
CA ARG A 656 20.01 1.92 -8.03
C ARG A 656 20.21 0.74 -7.10
N LEU A 657 19.72 -0.41 -7.53
CA LEU A 657 19.73 -1.69 -6.87
C LEU A 657 20.19 -2.81 -7.77
N PRO A 658 20.60 -3.85 -7.18
CA PRO A 658 21.17 -3.95 -5.85
C PRO A 658 22.66 -3.68 -5.95
N ARG A 659 23.20 -3.02 -4.97
CA ARG A 659 24.67 -3.01 -4.75
C ARG A 659 25.20 -4.40 -4.41
N THR A 660 24.29 -5.38 -4.29
CA THR A 660 24.65 -6.78 -4.19
C THR A 660 25.29 -7.23 -5.50
N PRO A 661 26.49 -7.79 -5.47
CA PRO A 661 27.18 -8.31 -6.65
C PRO A 661 26.29 -9.27 -7.44
N ILE A 662 26.40 -9.27 -8.76
CA ILE A 662 25.59 -10.16 -9.61
C ILE A 662 25.81 -11.64 -9.24
N SER A 663 27.01 -12.00 -8.81
CA SER A 663 27.34 -13.34 -8.31
C SER A 663 26.53 -13.78 -7.09
N GLN A 664 25.92 -12.85 -6.38
CA GLN A 664 25.05 -13.13 -5.23
C GLN A 664 23.55 -13.08 -5.60
N GLN A 665 23.22 -12.75 -6.85
CA GLN A 665 21.85 -12.78 -7.36
C GLN A 665 21.48 -14.20 -7.79
N TYR A 666 20.19 -14.53 -7.70
CA TYR A 666 19.63 -15.82 -8.09
C TYR A 666 18.17 -15.68 -8.49
N LYS A 667 17.64 -16.69 -9.20
CA LYS A 667 16.22 -16.78 -9.51
C LYS A 667 15.41 -16.88 -8.23
N CYS A 668 14.34 -16.11 -8.15
CA CYS A 668 13.48 -16.05 -6.98
C CYS A 668 12.01 -15.98 -7.42
N LEU A 669 11.09 -15.82 -6.50
CA LEU A 669 9.66 -15.74 -6.79
C LEU A 669 9.34 -14.69 -7.88
N ALA A 670 10.04 -13.53 -7.89
CA ALA A 670 9.85 -12.48 -8.91
C ALA A 670 10.07 -13.01 -10.34
N THR A 671 10.99 -13.92 -10.54
CA THR A 671 11.31 -14.51 -11.86
C THR A 671 10.09 -15.17 -12.51
N TYR A 672 9.14 -15.63 -11.69
CA TYR A 672 7.98 -16.42 -12.13
C TYR A 672 6.64 -15.73 -11.88
N MET A 673 6.63 -14.45 -11.47
CA MET A 673 5.39 -13.73 -11.12
C MET A 673 4.51 -13.40 -12.32
N TYR A 674 5.07 -13.27 -13.51
CA TYR A 674 4.36 -12.75 -14.69
C TYR A 674 4.34 -13.73 -15.86
N PRO A 675 3.35 -13.62 -16.76
CA PRO A 675 2.18 -12.75 -16.69
C PRO A 675 1.23 -13.14 -15.56
N ALA A 676 0.46 -12.21 -15.04
CA ALA A 676 -0.56 -12.47 -14.04
C ALA A 676 -1.84 -11.66 -14.32
N THR A 677 -2.96 -12.35 -14.48
CA THR A 677 -4.31 -11.77 -14.54
C THR A 677 -5.04 -12.13 -13.25
N PRO A 678 -4.97 -11.30 -12.20
CA PRO A 678 -5.63 -11.61 -10.94
C PRO A 678 -7.13 -11.82 -11.14
N ILE A 679 -7.66 -12.86 -10.52
CA ILE A 679 -9.09 -13.15 -10.41
C ILE A 679 -9.57 -12.99 -8.99
N GLU A 680 -8.71 -13.28 -8.03
CA GLU A 680 -9.01 -13.12 -6.61
C GLU A 680 -7.75 -12.86 -5.81
N LEU A 681 -7.85 -11.97 -4.83
CA LEU A 681 -6.84 -11.70 -3.82
C LEU A 681 -7.31 -12.22 -2.47
N ARG A 682 -6.42 -12.86 -1.71
CA ARG A 682 -6.62 -13.24 -0.30
C ARG A 682 -5.36 -12.95 0.49
N GLU A 683 -5.46 -12.96 1.78
CA GLU A 683 -4.28 -12.89 2.65
C GLU A 683 -3.30 -14.02 2.34
N GLY A 684 -2.12 -13.67 1.86
CA GLY A 684 -1.07 -14.62 1.49
C GLY A 684 -1.25 -15.30 0.13
N MET A 685 -2.19 -14.85 -0.70
CA MET A 685 -2.49 -15.51 -1.96
C MET A 685 -2.94 -14.53 -3.04
N VAL A 686 -2.38 -14.69 -4.23
CA VAL A 686 -2.86 -14.06 -5.46
C VAL A 686 -3.26 -15.16 -6.42
N PHE A 687 -4.55 -15.33 -6.65
CA PHE A 687 -5.08 -16.22 -7.69
C PHE A 687 -5.14 -15.45 -9.00
N ALA A 688 -4.34 -15.86 -9.97
CA ALA A 688 -4.40 -15.35 -11.33
C ALA A 688 -4.80 -16.48 -12.30
N ARG A 689 -5.17 -16.13 -13.52
CA ARG A 689 -5.54 -17.12 -14.55
C ARG A 689 -4.41 -18.04 -14.91
N GLU A 690 -3.18 -17.50 -14.94
CA GLU A 690 -1.96 -18.17 -15.40
C GLU A 690 -1.20 -18.84 -14.25
N ARG A 691 -1.36 -18.33 -13.03
CA ARG A 691 -0.62 -18.78 -11.86
C ARG A 691 -1.28 -18.43 -10.55
N ILE A 692 -0.90 -19.18 -9.52
CA ILE A 692 -1.23 -18.87 -8.13
C ILE A 692 0.08 -18.58 -7.41
N LEU A 693 0.15 -17.43 -6.74
CA LEU A 693 1.28 -17.06 -5.88
C LEU A 693 0.82 -17.14 -4.44
N THR A 694 1.60 -17.80 -3.59
CA THR A 694 1.19 -18.01 -2.19
C THR A 694 2.38 -18.09 -1.24
N ASN A 695 2.19 -17.64 -0.02
CA ASN A 695 3.04 -17.92 1.14
C ASN A 695 2.29 -18.77 2.18
N ARG A 696 1.24 -19.46 1.76
CA ARG A 696 0.40 -20.35 2.58
C ARG A 696 0.52 -21.79 2.13
N SER A 697 0.25 -22.70 3.05
CA SER A 697 0.07 -24.12 2.76
C SER A 697 -1.38 -24.43 2.42
N GLY A 698 -1.61 -25.38 1.48
CA GLY A 698 -2.94 -25.72 1.00
C GLY A 698 -2.93 -26.71 -0.16
N LEU A 699 -4.11 -27.10 -0.61
CA LEU A 699 -4.34 -27.81 -1.86
C LEU A 699 -4.79 -26.80 -2.92
N PHE A 700 -3.87 -26.35 -3.78
CA PHE A 700 -4.11 -25.26 -4.72
C PHE A 700 -4.52 -25.73 -6.10
N GLY A 701 -5.49 -25.09 -6.71
CA GLY A 701 -5.94 -25.34 -8.07
C GLY A 701 -6.92 -24.28 -8.59
N TRP A 702 -7.42 -24.47 -9.81
CA TRP A 702 -8.39 -23.59 -10.45
C TRP A 702 -9.80 -24.18 -10.50
N ASN A 703 -10.04 -25.23 -9.73
CA ASN A 703 -11.30 -25.96 -9.74
C ASN A 703 -11.60 -26.67 -11.08
N ASP A 704 -10.55 -27.02 -11.81
CA ASP A 704 -10.58 -27.75 -13.09
C ASP A 704 -9.50 -28.84 -13.13
N ASN A 705 -9.23 -29.42 -14.32
CA ASN A 705 -8.26 -30.48 -14.53
C ASN A 705 -6.95 -30.02 -15.16
N SER A 706 -6.60 -28.73 -15.01
CA SER A 706 -5.35 -28.19 -15.56
C SER A 706 -4.12 -28.84 -14.93
N LYS A 707 -3.05 -28.97 -15.73
CA LYS A 707 -1.73 -29.41 -15.24
C LYS A 707 -1.02 -28.21 -14.57
N HIS A 708 -0.19 -28.53 -13.58
CA HIS A 708 0.54 -27.52 -12.83
C HIS A 708 2.04 -27.75 -12.88
N GLU A 709 2.81 -26.66 -12.96
CA GLU A 709 4.23 -26.63 -12.64
C GLU A 709 4.41 -25.84 -11.36
N VAL A 710 5.29 -26.29 -10.48
CA VAL A 710 5.46 -25.69 -9.15
C VAL A 710 6.90 -25.26 -8.95
N ARG A 711 7.07 -24.06 -8.40
CA ARG A 711 8.34 -23.57 -7.87
C ARG A 711 8.13 -23.12 -6.43
N VAL A 712 9.03 -23.54 -5.57
CA VAL A 712 8.96 -23.22 -4.14
C VAL A 712 10.25 -22.55 -3.71
N PHE A 713 10.15 -21.52 -2.90
CA PHE A 713 11.25 -20.67 -2.45
C PHE A 713 11.28 -20.63 -0.93
N ASN A 714 12.46 -20.85 -0.35
CA ASN A 714 12.64 -20.75 1.09
C ASN A 714 12.60 -19.28 1.58
N GLU A 715 12.74 -19.06 2.87
CA GLU A 715 12.71 -17.72 3.49
C GLU A 715 13.82 -16.77 3.00
N LYS A 716 14.85 -17.30 2.34
CA LYS A 716 15.92 -16.56 1.68
C LYS A 716 15.65 -16.30 0.21
N GLY A 717 14.52 -16.79 -0.32
CA GLY A 717 14.12 -16.67 -1.72
C GLY A 717 14.83 -17.63 -2.65
N ARG A 718 15.56 -18.64 -2.13
CA ARG A 718 16.24 -19.65 -2.95
C ARG A 718 15.27 -20.75 -3.33
N GLU A 719 15.26 -21.10 -4.60
CA GLU A 719 14.42 -22.18 -5.12
C GLU A 719 14.80 -23.52 -4.48
N GLN A 720 13.80 -24.30 -4.14
CA GLN A 720 13.92 -25.63 -3.56
C GLN A 720 13.66 -26.67 -4.63
N GLU A 721 14.67 -26.97 -5.45
CA GLU A 721 14.56 -27.85 -6.62
C GLU A 721 14.05 -29.26 -6.28
N ASN A 722 14.35 -29.75 -5.08
CA ASN A 722 13.93 -31.07 -4.60
C ASN A 722 12.60 -31.04 -3.82
N PHE A 723 11.88 -29.92 -3.82
CA PHE A 723 10.60 -29.83 -3.11
C PHE A 723 9.56 -30.73 -3.77
N LYS A 724 8.98 -31.62 -2.97
CA LYS A 724 7.90 -32.51 -3.42
C LYS A 724 6.57 -31.79 -3.28
N ALA A 725 5.93 -31.48 -4.38
CA ALA A 725 4.57 -30.93 -4.46
C ALA A 725 3.65 -31.98 -5.11
N PRO A 726 3.03 -32.88 -4.33
CA PRO A 726 2.18 -33.92 -4.87
C PRO A 726 0.99 -33.34 -5.65
N PHE A 727 0.69 -33.98 -6.79
CA PHE A 727 -0.56 -33.78 -7.51
C PHE A 727 -1.65 -34.64 -6.88
N ILE A 728 -2.79 -34.05 -6.63
CA ILE A 728 -3.96 -34.72 -6.07
C ILE A 728 -5.12 -34.53 -7.02
N GLU A 729 -5.70 -35.62 -7.50
CA GLU A 729 -6.93 -35.58 -8.27
C GLU A 729 -8.11 -35.95 -7.36
N ARG A 730 -9.12 -35.06 -7.34
CA ARG A 730 -10.38 -35.29 -6.59
C ARG A 730 -11.55 -34.83 -7.47
N ASN A 731 -12.48 -35.75 -7.76
CA ASN A 731 -13.68 -35.46 -8.54
C ASN A 731 -13.40 -34.82 -9.91
N GLY A 732 -12.39 -35.31 -10.64
CA GLY A 732 -11.98 -34.80 -11.94
C GLY A 732 -11.32 -33.42 -11.93
N LYS A 733 -10.89 -32.94 -10.76
CA LYS A 733 -10.18 -31.69 -10.56
C LYS A 733 -8.79 -31.95 -10.03
N THR A 734 -7.83 -31.15 -10.51
CA THR A 734 -6.44 -31.27 -10.08
C THR A 734 -6.07 -30.20 -9.06
N TYR A 735 -5.31 -30.61 -8.07
CA TYR A 735 -4.76 -29.75 -7.03
C TYR A 735 -3.29 -30.07 -6.83
N THR A 736 -2.53 -29.04 -6.45
CA THR A 736 -1.15 -29.22 -5.99
C THR A 736 -1.10 -29.03 -4.49
N GLU A 737 -0.51 -30.00 -3.80
CA GLU A 737 -0.28 -29.90 -2.37
C GLU A 737 0.99 -29.07 -2.09
N ILE A 738 0.84 -27.98 -1.38
CA ILE A 738 1.92 -27.13 -0.90
C ILE A 738 1.96 -27.19 0.61
N ARG A 739 3.09 -27.68 1.16
CA ARG A 739 3.38 -27.67 2.60
C ARG A 739 4.64 -26.90 2.85
N ILE A 740 4.50 -25.62 3.19
CA ILE A 740 5.63 -24.72 3.39
C ILE A 740 5.60 -24.09 4.77
N PRO A 741 6.77 -23.89 5.41
CA PRO A 741 6.87 -23.11 6.63
C PRO A 741 6.59 -21.63 6.36
N ALA A 742 6.34 -20.86 7.41
CA ALA A 742 6.20 -19.42 7.30
C ALA A 742 7.50 -18.77 6.76
N GLY A 743 7.34 -17.74 5.96
CA GLY A 743 8.44 -17.05 5.29
C GLY A 743 8.82 -17.66 3.94
N TRP A 744 8.39 -18.89 3.66
CA TRP A 744 8.51 -19.49 2.33
C TRP A 744 7.40 -18.99 1.40
N ALA A 745 7.60 -19.18 0.10
CA ALA A 745 6.58 -18.87 -0.90
C ALA A 745 6.61 -19.89 -2.03
N ALA A 746 5.49 -19.99 -2.74
CA ALA A 746 5.36 -20.85 -3.89
C ALA A 746 4.67 -20.12 -5.06
N VAL A 747 5.02 -20.52 -6.26
CA VAL A 747 4.25 -20.24 -7.47
C VAL A 747 3.80 -21.54 -8.11
N ILE A 748 2.49 -21.66 -8.34
CA ILE A 748 1.87 -22.74 -9.09
C ILE A 748 1.51 -22.16 -10.45
N ILE A 749 2.14 -22.65 -11.51
CA ILE A 749 1.96 -22.18 -12.88
C ILE A 749 1.01 -23.13 -13.59
N ARG A 750 -0.05 -22.58 -14.15
CA ARG A 750 -1.03 -23.32 -14.94
C ARG A 750 -0.43 -23.64 -16.30
N LYS A 751 -0.33 -24.92 -16.63
CA LYS A 751 0.02 -25.38 -17.97
C LYS A 751 -1.25 -25.54 -18.80
N GLY A 752 -1.15 -25.31 -20.10
CA GLY A 752 -2.28 -25.47 -21.02
C GLY A 752 -2.95 -26.85 -20.85
N LYS A 753 -4.21 -26.89 -21.21
CA LYS A 753 -5.00 -28.13 -21.22
C LYS A 753 -4.38 -29.16 -22.17
#